data_1b98c16ef4dcfce9deff10c9df332926
#
_entry.id   1b98c16ef4dcfce9deff10c9df332926
#
_cell.length_a   1.000
_cell.length_b   1.000
_cell.length_c   1.000
_cell.angle_alpha   90.00
_cell.angle_beta   90.00
_cell.angle_gamma   90.00
#
_symmetry.space_group_name_H-M   'P 1'
#
loop_
_entity.id
_entity.type
_entity.pdbx_description
1 polymer ?
#
loop_
_entity_poly.entity_id
_entity_poly.type
_entity_poly.pdbx_seq_one_letter_code
_entity_poly.pdbx_strand_id
1 'polypeptide(L)'
;MENKFSLDKSKKVFPVILMVIGIIIMAVQLITRLNLITLVSALYCCIMSAVILISLVAKKKVYAPMIFGYAAASLGMVIFHVIWGADAGFGAFSTGLTDWSTIENPLFAGEGSFFTRLLGNLLLVLPAATSLWGLFFVAAKKCEKLTLKKVVSSILSVLIVGSSVLYVLTMNMRTKPVTERLWDGHDDYLDGVHKNTQGKPNVLFILMDDMGYGDISLNGAIYDTPNMDSIGENGLNFENFYSSYSVCSPARFAALTGRYPYRGYADNVIYPTISTFSPFAMTRVYNSFEMGNNADGMLGDEITIAEVFQQAGYATGAFGKWHLGDYGEYLPTNQGFDYFYGSHHVNDMAPFYHVVEEESEYTIVHGVEEMKDENGKKDQSKLTEWIHGEITQWITDTVTNSDEPFFAYYATPWPHGPVFAGDDFDGASGMGTYVDCITEFDTYLGQLFTTLEDLGVLEDTIIIFTSDNGPALEGSTADLRGAKYLPYEGGQKVPFMIRWDNNGGLFEKNGTRSNSATFVDFFPTLIELCGITSGGENNVMPDDRIIDGVSFVPVIKEDIPVHNEEHPILHMKREDIKAIQYTVPSQNVKDMYPDYDYEILDSEYLTLKYFDKAPNDNSAFFDKSRKNWLHILTDDYQENYNRTVVYPEISAKMNEELKGIQKSFSENRRGIIG
;
A
#
# COMPACT_ATOMS: atom_id res chain seq x y z
N MET A 1 25.48 -60.47 -33.96
CA MET A 1 25.74 -59.13 -34.52
C MET A 1 25.71 -58.11 -33.40
N GLU A 2 26.86 -57.83 -32.86
CA GLU A 2 27.06 -56.86 -31.79
C GLU A 2 27.10 -55.46 -32.39
N ASN A 3 26.05 -54.67 -32.17
CA ASN A 3 26.09 -53.27 -32.51
C ASN A 3 26.80 -52.51 -31.38
N LYS A 4 28.09 -52.34 -31.53
CA LYS A 4 28.91 -51.43 -30.71
C LYS A 4 28.44 -50.01 -30.91
N PHE A 5 27.70 -49.47 -29.93
CA PHE A 5 27.42 -48.06 -29.85
C PHE A 5 28.71 -47.28 -29.56
N SER A 6 29.42 -46.82 -30.59
CA SER A 6 30.44 -45.80 -30.44
C SER A 6 29.73 -44.44 -30.33
N LEU A 7 29.57 -43.90 -29.14
CA LEU A 7 29.19 -42.50 -28.96
C LEU A 7 30.33 -41.63 -29.48
N ASP A 8 30.02 -40.85 -30.51
CA ASP A 8 30.90 -39.83 -31.07
C ASP A 8 31.47 -38.96 -29.93
N LYS A 9 32.79 -38.72 -29.93
CA LYS A 9 33.49 -37.97 -28.88
C LYS A 9 32.89 -36.61 -28.63
N SER A 10 32.33 -35.97 -29.66
CA SER A 10 31.63 -34.67 -29.54
C SER A 10 30.39 -34.73 -28.64
N LYS A 11 29.66 -35.88 -28.60
CA LYS A 11 28.46 -36.08 -27.78
C LYS A 11 28.75 -36.36 -26.30
N LYS A 12 30.00 -36.66 -25.93
CA LYS A 12 30.43 -36.81 -24.52
C LYS A 12 30.96 -35.51 -23.94
N VAL A 13 31.44 -34.60 -24.77
CA VAL A 13 32.06 -33.35 -24.37
C VAL A 13 30.97 -32.33 -23.95
N PHE A 14 29.85 -32.31 -24.65
CA PHE A 14 28.79 -31.32 -24.40
C PHE A 14 28.18 -31.38 -22.98
N PRO A 15 27.80 -32.55 -22.40
CA PRO A 15 27.37 -32.63 -21.01
C PRO A 15 28.43 -32.21 -19.98
N VAL A 16 29.73 -32.47 -20.29
CA VAL A 16 30.83 -32.03 -19.40
C VAL A 16 31.00 -30.52 -19.45
N ILE A 17 30.87 -29.90 -20.63
CA ILE A 17 30.91 -28.44 -20.77
C ILE A 17 29.77 -27.82 -20.01
N LEU A 18 28.53 -28.31 -20.12
CA LEU A 18 27.38 -27.82 -19.37
C LEU A 18 27.56 -27.95 -17.85
N MET A 19 28.18 -29.06 -17.39
CA MET A 19 28.50 -29.24 -15.99
C MET A 19 29.57 -28.24 -15.49
N VAL A 20 30.61 -28.02 -16.29
CA VAL A 20 31.67 -27.04 -15.96
C VAL A 20 31.08 -25.63 -15.90
N ILE A 21 30.23 -25.28 -16.87
CA ILE A 21 29.50 -24.00 -16.86
C ILE A 21 28.61 -23.88 -15.58
N GLY A 22 27.87 -24.94 -15.22
CA GLY A 22 27.07 -24.97 -14.00
C GLY A 22 27.89 -24.77 -12.73
N ILE A 23 29.08 -25.40 -12.64
CA ILE A 23 30.00 -25.23 -11.50
C ILE A 23 30.56 -23.80 -11.46
N ILE A 24 30.91 -23.21 -12.58
CA ILE A 24 31.40 -21.82 -12.65
C ILE A 24 30.28 -20.85 -12.18
N ILE A 25 29.07 -21.05 -12.69
CA ILE A 25 27.90 -20.21 -12.29
C ILE A 25 27.64 -20.33 -10.79
N MET A 26 27.69 -21.53 -10.22
CA MET A 26 27.52 -21.74 -8.78
C MET A 26 28.66 -21.14 -7.97
N ALA A 27 29.89 -21.20 -8.43
CA ALA A 27 31.02 -20.55 -7.80
C ALA A 27 30.85 -19.01 -7.77
N VAL A 28 30.37 -18.44 -8.87
CA VAL A 28 30.03 -17.01 -8.92
C VAL A 28 28.90 -16.66 -7.95
N GLN A 29 27.85 -17.49 -7.89
CA GLN A 29 26.75 -17.30 -6.92
C GLN A 29 27.23 -17.39 -5.47
N LEU A 30 28.14 -18.32 -5.14
CA LEU A 30 28.75 -18.43 -3.82
C LEU A 30 29.57 -17.20 -3.43
N ILE A 31 30.23 -16.58 -4.39
CA ILE A 31 31.06 -15.39 -4.16
C ILE A 31 30.18 -14.12 -4.01
N THR A 32 29.07 -14.07 -4.74
CA THR A 32 28.20 -12.88 -4.81
C THR A 32 27.01 -12.91 -3.85
N ARG A 33 26.62 -14.08 -3.32
CA ARG A 33 25.47 -14.25 -2.43
C ARG A 33 25.75 -15.32 -1.35
N LEU A 34 26.51 -14.97 -0.36
CA LEU A 34 26.86 -15.86 0.75
C LEU A 34 25.72 -15.99 1.75
N ASN A 35 24.68 -16.77 1.43
CA ASN A 35 23.70 -17.19 2.41
C ASN A 35 23.67 -18.73 2.53
N LEU A 36 23.08 -19.23 3.62
CA LEU A 36 23.09 -20.67 3.94
C LEU A 36 22.45 -21.53 2.85
N ILE A 37 21.41 -21.04 2.17
CA ILE A 37 20.73 -21.78 1.09
C ILE A 37 21.60 -21.84 -0.16
N THR A 38 22.21 -20.71 -0.54
CA THR A 38 23.13 -20.66 -1.68
C THR A 38 24.31 -21.57 -1.43
N LEU A 39 24.81 -21.60 -0.18
CA LEU A 39 25.88 -22.51 0.24
C LEU A 39 25.48 -23.99 0.17
N VAL A 40 24.33 -24.36 0.75
CA VAL A 40 23.80 -25.73 0.73
C VAL A 40 23.50 -26.19 -0.70
N SER A 41 22.91 -25.31 -1.48
CA SER A 41 22.55 -25.57 -2.87
C SER A 41 23.79 -25.74 -3.76
N ALA A 42 24.78 -24.89 -3.59
CA ALA A 42 26.06 -25.00 -4.29
C ALA A 42 26.83 -26.27 -3.86
N LEU A 43 26.84 -26.59 -2.56
CA LEU A 43 27.45 -27.83 -2.06
C LEU A 43 26.76 -29.06 -2.64
N TYR A 44 25.43 -29.08 -2.65
CA TYR A 44 24.63 -30.15 -3.26
C TYR A 44 24.93 -30.30 -4.76
N CYS A 45 24.94 -29.21 -5.49
CA CYS A 45 25.26 -29.23 -6.93
C CYS A 45 26.70 -29.63 -7.21
N CYS A 46 27.68 -29.24 -6.38
CA CYS A 46 29.07 -29.71 -6.49
C CYS A 46 29.17 -31.20 -6.22
N ILE A 47 28.54 -31.73 -5.18
CA ILE A 47 28.52 -33.17 -4.84
C ILE A 47 27.88 -33.94 -6.01
N MET A 48 26.73 -33.53 -6.50
CA MET A 48 26.02 -34.21 -7.60
C MET A 48 26.80 -34.15 -8.89
N SER A 49 27.47 -33.03 -9.19
CA SER A 49 28.34 -32.89 -10.33
C SER A 49 29.55 -33.83 -10.24
N ALA A 50 30.20 -33.95 -9.08
CA ALA A 50 31.29 -34.88 -8.83
C ALA A 50 30.83 -36.35 -8.98
N VAL A 51 29.66 -36.70 -8.44
CA VAL A 51 29.10 -38.06 -8.57
C VAL A 51 28.74 -38.38 -10.02
N ILE A 52 28.20 -37.43 -10.79
CA ILE A 52 27.96 -37.60 -12.22
C ILE A 52 29.28 -37.81 -12.99
N LEU A 53 30.31 -37.01 -12.69
CA LEU A 53 31.64 -37.13 -13.28
C LEU A 53 32.28 -38.50 -12.99
N ILE A 54 32.27 -38.93 -11.73
CA ILE A 54 32.77 -40.23 -11.28
C ILE A 54 32.01 -41.37 -12.00
N SER A 55 30.70 -41.25 -12.12
CA SER A 55 29.86 -42.24 -12.81
C SER A 55 30.16 -42.34 -14.33
N LEU A 56 30.46 -41.18 -14.96
CA LEU A 56 30.89 -41.08 -16.36
C LEU A 56 32.25 -41.76 -16.58
N VAL A 57 33.21 -41.52 -15.67
CA VAL A 57 34.54 -42.09 -15.72
C VAL A 57 34.51 -43.60 -15.45
N ALA A 58 33.71 -44.03 -14.46
CA ALA A 58 33.59 -45.43 -14.03
C ALA A 58 32.74 -46.30 -14.97
N LYS A 59 32.18 -45.79 -16.05
CA LYS A 59 31.33 -46.53 -17.04
C LYS A 59 30.14 -47.30 -16.43
N LYS A 60 29.64 -46.93 -15.24
CA LYS A 60 28.53 -47.62 -14.55
C LYS A 60 27.16 -47.12 -15.01
N LYS A 61 26.15 -48.04 -15.03
CA LYS A 61 24.78 -47.80 -15.50
C LYS A 61 23.88 -46.93 -14.58
N VAL A 62 24.45 -46.30 -13.55
CA VAL A 62 23.72 -45.54 -12.52
C VAL A 62 23.37 -44.11 -12.94
N TYR A 63 23.55 -43.79 -14.19
CA TYR A 63 23.56 -42.46 -14.76
C TYR A 63 22.18 -41.74 -14.75
N ALA A 64 21.11 -42.41 -15.12
CA ALA A 64 19.79 -41.79 -15.30
C ALA A 64 19.11 -41.33 -14.00
N PRO A 65 19.13 -42.10 -12.90
CA PRO A 65 18.57 -41.62 -11.61
C PRO A 65 19.30 -40.44 -11.03
N MET A 66 20.61 -40.31 -11.24
CA MET A 66 21.42 -39.20 -10.73
C MET A 66 21.16 -37.91 -11.47
N ILE A 67 21.02 -37.96 -12.80
CA ILE A 67 20.63 -36.79 -13.60
C ILE A 67 19.21 -36.35 -13.23
N PHE A 68 18.32 -37.32 -12.99
CA PHE A 68 16.96 -37.01 -12.52
C PHE A 68 16.97 -36.34 -11.16
N GLY A 69 17.74 -36.83 -10.19
CA GLY A 69 17.90 -36.24 -8.88
C GLY A 69 18.47 -34.81 -8.94
N TYR A 70 19.47 -34.58 -9.76
CA TYR A 70 20.07 -33.28 -10.00
C TYR A 70 19.06 -32.28 -10.60
N ALA A 71 18.31 -32.72 -11.61
CA ALA A 71 17.30 -31.87 -12.23
C ALA A 71 16.11 -31.58 -11.30
N ALA A 72 15.68 -32.56 -10.50
CA ALA A 72 14.63 -32.38 -9.50
C ALA A 72 15.06 -31.38 -8.41
N ALA A 73 16.30 -31.46 -7.95
CA ALA A 73 16.84 -30.53 -6.98
C ALA A 73 17.02 -29.12 -7.56
N SER A 74 17.52 -29.01 -8.80
CA SER A 74 17.66 -27.73 -9.51
C SER A 74 16.29 -27.09 -9.76
N LEU A 75 15.27 -27.88 -10.09
CA LEU A 75 13.90 -27.42 -10.22
C LEU A 75 13.33 -27.00 -8.86
N GLY A 76 13.57 -27.78 -7.82
CA GLY A 76 13.19 -27.44 -6.44
C GLY A 76 13.79 -26.10 -6.00
N MET A 77 15.05 -25.83 -6.35
CA MET A 77 15.70 -24.55 -6.09
C MET A 77 15.05 -23.39 -6.85
N VAL A 78 14.73 -23.58 -8.15
CA VAL A 78 14.02 -22.53 -8.92
C VAL A 78 12.64 -22.28 -8.32
N ILE A 79 11.90 -23.33 -8.02
CA ILE A 79 10.59 -23.22 -7.36
C ILE A 79 10.74 -22.50 -6.01
N PHE A 80 11.74 -22.84 -5.22
CA PHE A 80 12.03 -22.19 -3.95
C PHE A 80 12.32 -20.69 -4.14
N HIS A 81 13.20 -20.32 -5.08
CA HIS A 81 13.47 -18.91 -5.38
C HIS A 81 12.27 -18.16 -5.96
N VAL A 82 11.40 -18.82 -6.72
CA VAL A 82 10.14 -18.23 -7.21
C VAL A 82 9.17 -18.00 -6.08
N ILE A 83 9.04 -18.98 -5.19
CA ILE A 83 8.06 -18.95 -4.09
C ILE A 83 8.49 -17.99 -2.97
N TRP A 84 9.77 -18.00 -2.58
CA TRP A 84 10.29 -17.17 -1.49
C TRP A 84 10.99 -15.88 -1.95
N GLY A 85 11.09 -15.66 -3.26
CA GLY A 85 11.86 -14.55 -3.82
C GLY A 85 13.38 -14.73 -3.66
N ALA A 86 14.16 -14.07 -4.50
CA ALA A 86 15.62 -14.19 -4.47
C ALA A 86 16.23 -13.63 -3.17
N ASP A 87 15.52 -12.75 -2.50
CA ASP A 87 15.96 -12.00 -1.31
C ASP A 87 15.30 -12.51 -0.01
N ALA A 88 14.16 -13.20 -0.11
CA ALA A 88 13.45 -13.79 1.05
C ALA A 88 14.08 -15.07 1.61
N GLY A 89 15.15 -15.55 0.97
CA GLY A 89 15.79 -16.76 1.43
C GLY A 89 16.41 -16.59 2.81
N PHE A 90 15.77 -17.10 3.85
CA PHE A 90 16.34 -17.30 5.15
C PHE A 90 16.71 -16.07 6.01
N GLY A 91 16.44 -14.83 5.60
CA GLY A 91 16.53 -13.70 6.50
C GLY A 91 15.70 -13.91 7.76
N ALA A 92 14.50 -14.45 7.62
CA ALA A 92 13.62 -14.79 8.76
C ALA A 92 14.16 -15.90 9.69
N PHE A 93 15.12 -16.71 9.23
CA PHE A 93 15.75 -17.74 10.07
C PHE A 93 17.16 -17.39 10.53
N SER A 94 17.77 -16.34 9.99
CA SER A 94 19.11 -15.88 10.37
C SER A 94 19.08 -14.57 11.16
N THR A 95 17.99 -14.29 11.86
CA THR A 95 17.92 -13.15 12.78
C THR A 95 19.15 -13.11 13.67
N GLY A 96 20.05 -12.20 13.42
CA GLY A 96 21.24 -11.96 14.21
C GLY A 96 22.59 -12.16 13.52
N LEU A 97 22.65 -12.51 12.23
CA LEU A 97 23.93 -12.76 11.58
C LEU A 97 24.27 -11.90 10.35
N THR A 98 23.32 -11.18 9.78
CA THR A 98 23.63 -10.22 8.70
C THR A 98 22.55 -9.16 8.59
N ASP A 99 22.94 -7.94 8.77
CA ASP A 99 22.21 -6.77 8.34
C ASP A 99 22.15 -6.79 6.79
N TRP A 100 20.99 -7.05 6.24
CA TRP A 100 20.78 -7.16 4.79
C TRP A 100 20.68 -5.79 4.11
N SER A 101 20.52 -4.72 4.88
CA SER A 101 20.51 -3.35 4.39
C SER A 101 21.90 -2.92 3.92
N THR A 102 22.97 -3.55 4.45
CA THR A 102 24.36 -3.22 4.14
C THR A 102 25.00 -4.09 3.06
N ILE A 103 24.35 -5.14 2.59
CA ILE A 103 24.88 -5.93 1.47
C ILE A 103 24.36 -5.35 0.15
N GLU A 104 24.87 -4.22 -0.23
CA GLU A 104 24.83 -3.74 -1.60
C GLU A 104 25.52 -4.76 -2.51
N ASN A 105 24.73 -5.60 -3.17
CA ASN A 105 25.25 -6.44 -4.23
C ASN A 105 25.17 -5.66 -5.55
N PRO A 106 26.26 -5.11 -6.07
CA PRO A 106 26.26 -4.25 -7.26
C PRO A 106 25.76 -4.98 -8.53
N LEU A 107 25.63 -6.31 -8.52
CA LEU A 107 25.06 -7.08 -9.61
C LEU A 107 23.53 -7.23 -9.52
N PHE A 108 22.93 -6.97 -8.34
CA PHE A 108 21.53 -7.27 -8.07
C PHE A 108 20.77 -6.19 -7.29
N ALA A 109 21.47 -5.22 -6.71
CA ALA A 109 20.86 -4.03 -6.11
C ALA A 109 20.38 -3.05 -7.20
N GLY A 110 19.41 -2.21 -6.87
CA GLY A 110 18.63 -1.39 -7.81
C GLY A 110 19.38 -0.44 -8.74
N GLU A 111 20.67 -0.23 -8.57
CA GLU A 111 21.48 0.67 -9.39
C GLU A 111 22.09 0.05 -10.65
N GLY A 112 21.89 -1.26 -10.90
CA GLY A 112 22.36 -1.91 -12.11
C GLY A 112 21.50 -1.63 -13.35
N SER A 113 22.11 -1.51 -14.53
CA SER A 113 21.37 -1.42 -15.78
C SER A 113 20.43 -2.64 -15.94
N PHE A 114 19.34 -2.49 -16.72
CA PHE A 114 18.44 -3.60 -17.08
C PHE A 114 19.20 -4.86 -17.50
N PHE A 115 20.27 -4.70 -18.29
CA PHE A 115 21.13 -5.82 -18.75
C PHE A 115 21.88 -6.51 -17.61
N THR A 116 22.34 -5.79 -16.61
CA THR A 116 23.08 -6.35 -15.47
C THR A 116 22.15 -7.18 -14.59
N ARG A 117 20.93 -6.69 -14.34
CA ARG A 117 19.87 -7.40 -13.62
C ARG A 117 19.39 -8.63 -14.40
N LEU A 118 19.16 -8.48 -15.71
CA LEU A 118 18.79 -9.58 -16.60
C LEU A 118 19.85 -10.68 -16.58
N LEU A 119 21.12 -10.31 -16.68
CA LEU A 119 22.23 -11.27 -16.65
C LEU A 119 22.31 -12.01 -15.31
N GLY A 120 22.16 -11.29 -14.19
CA GLY A 120 22.13 -11.88 -12.86
C GLY A 120 21.02 -12.91 -12.67
N ASN A 121 19.81 -12.58 -13.12
CA ASN A 121 18.65 -13.47 -13.03
C ASN A 121 18.74 -14.65 -14.03
N LEU A 122 19.30 -14.44 -15.23
CA LEU A 122 19.63 -15.53 -16.15
C LEU A 122 20.64 -16.50 -15.53
N LEU A 123 21.65 -16.02 -14.83
CA LEU A 123 22.65 -16.85 -14.17
C LEU A 123 22.02 -17.71 -13.04
N LEU A 124 20.96 -17.26 -12.39
CA LEU A 124 20.19 -18.04 -11.41
C LEU A 124 19.39 -19.18 -12.05
N VAL A 125 18.81 -18.94 -13.22
CA VAL A 125 17.88 -19.88 -13.88
C VAL A 125 18.60 -20.86 -14.79
N LEU A 126 19.73 -20.47 -15.36
CA LEU A 126 20.51 -21.29 -16.32
C LEU A 126 20.89 -22.70 -15.81
N PRO A 127 21.31 -22.91 -14.53
CA PRO A 127 21.61 -24.26 -14.03
C PRO A 127 20.39 -25.18 -14.04
N ALA A 128 19.22 -24.68 -13.68
CA ALA A 128 17.99 -25.46 -13.70
C ALA A 128 17.54 -25.76 -15.13
N ALA A 129 17.55 -24.76 -16.01
CA ALA A 129 17.18 -24.90 -17.41
C ALA A 129 18.11 -25.88 -18.15
N THR A 130 19.41 -25.79 -17.91
CA THR A 130 20.41 -26.72 -18.55
C THR A 130 20.29 -28.13 -18.01
N SER A 131 20.00 -28.32 -16.71
CA SER A 131 19.80 -29.64 -16.08
C SER A 131 18.55 -30.32 -16.65
N LEU A 132 17.47 -29.59 -16.78
CA LEU A 132 16.20 -30.07 -17.35
C LEU A 132 16.35 -30.40 -18.84
N TRP A 133 17.14 -29.60 -19.58
CA TRP A 133 17.45 -29.86 -20.97
C TRP A 133 18.33 -31.12 -21.14
N GLY A 134 19.27 -31.33 -20.23
CA GLY A 134 20.06 -32.55 -20.14
C GLY A 134 19.22 -33.80 -19.93
N LEU A 135 18.25 -33.74 -18.98
CA LEU A 135 17.26 -34.79 -18.74
C LEU A 135 16.42 -35.11 -20.00
N PHE A 136 15.95 -34.05 -20.66
CA PHE A 136 15.18 -34.18 -21.89
C PHE A 136 15.97 -34.93 -22.96
N PHE A 137 17.25 -34.60 -23.14
CA PHE A 137 18.12 -35.24 -24.13
C PHE A 137 18.34 -36.73 -23.83
N VAL A 138 18.49 -37.08 -22.54
CA VAL A 138 18.65 -38.48 -22.10
C VAL A 138 17.35 -39.28 -22.26
N ALA A 139 16.22 -38.66 -21.91
CA ALA A 139 14.89 -39.28 -22.02
C ALA A 139 14.45 -39.48 -23.48
N ALA A 140 14.72 -38.50 -24.34
CA ALA A 140 14.38 -38.56 -25.77
C ALA A 140 15.15 -39.66 -26.51
N LYS A 141 16.36 -39.99 -26.07
CA LYS A 141 17.20 -41.03 -26.70
C LYS A 141 16.74 -42.46 -26.36
N LYS A 142 16.01 -42.68 -25.24
CA LYS A 142 15.52 -44.00 -24.81
C LYS A 142 14.14 -44.37 -25.38
N CYS A 143 13.46 -43.47 -26.05
CA CYS A 143 12.05 -43.63 -26.47
C CYS A 143 11.90 -43.68 -27.98
N GLU A 144 12.26 -44.80 -28.58
CA GLU A 144 12.06 -45.02 -30.02
C GLU A 144 10.59 -45.20 -30.48
N LYS A 145 9.66 -45.35 -29.58
CA LYS A 145 8.27 -45.76 -29.91
C LYS A 145 7.11 -44.92 -29.44
N LEU A 146 7.27 -43.71 -28.86
CA LEU A 146 6.07 -43.02 -28.34
C LEU A 146 6.02 -41.54 -28.71
N THR A 147 5.17 -41.21 -29.68
CA THR A 147 4.75 -39.82 -30.03
C THR A 147 4.24 -39.04 -28.81
N LEU A 148 3.50 -39.69 -27.94
CA LEU A 148 2.94 -39.08 -26.70
C LEU A 148 4.04 -38.62 -25.73
N LYS A 149 5.08 -39.43 -25.50
CA LYS A 149 6.20 -39.03 -24.62
C LYS A 149 7.02 -37.87 -25.20
N LYS A 150 7.16 -37.80 -26.52
CA LYS A 150 7.82 -36.66 -27.19
C LYS A 150 6.97 -35.39 -27.04
N VAL A 151 5.66 -35.49 -27.21
CA VAL A 151 4.73 -34.38 -27.04
C VAL A 151 4.74 -33.89 -25.59
N VAL A 152 4.60 -34.78 -24.60
CA VAL A 152 4.60 -34.42 -23.17
C VAL A 152 5.96 -33.82 -22.77
N SER A 153 7.09 -34.38 -23.24
CA SER A 153 8.41 -33.79 -22.95
C SER A 153 8.56 -32.42 -23.60
N SER A 154 8.05 -32.22 -24.81
CA SER A 154 8.11 -30.92 -25.49
C SER A 154 7.25 -29.89 -24.77
N ILE A 155 6.05 -30.25 -24.34
CA ILE A 155 5.15 -29.40 -23.55
C ILE A 155 5.83 -29.00 -22.20
N LEU A 156 6.38 -29.98 -21.48
CA LEU A 156 7.11 -29.73 -20.24
C LEU A 156 8.32 -28.81 -20.44
N SER A 157 9.09 -29.03 -21.53
CA SER A 157 10.23 -28.15 -21.84
C SER A 157 9.78 -26.73 -22.16
N VAL A 158 8.72 -26.56 -22.91
CA VAL A 158 8.15 -25.24 -23.22
C VAL A 158 7.64 -24.57 -21.94
N LEU A 159 6.94 -25.31 -21.05
CA LEU A 159 6.46 -24.78 -19.78
C LEU A 159 7.62 -24.37 -18.86
N ILE A 160 8.69 -25.17 -18.78
CA ILE A 160 9.86 -24.86 -17.95
C ILE A 160 10.64 -23.68 -18.50
N VAL A 161 10.93 -23.66 -19.80
CA VAL A 161 11.60 -22.52 -20.43
C VAL A 161 10.72 -21.29 -20.37
N GLY A 162 9.42 -21.43 -20.64
CA GLY A 162 8.46 -20.35 -20.54
C GLY A 162 8.36 -19.77 -19.12
N SER A 163 8.26 -20.64 -18.10
CA SER A 163 8.23 -20.20 -16.70
C SER A 163 9.56 -19.58 -16.24
N SER A 164 10.69 -20.10 -16.73
CA SER A 164 12.01 -19.52 -16.44
C SER A 164 12.19 -18.14 -17.10
N VAL A 165 11.76 -17.99 -18.36
CA VAL A 165 11.77 -16.70 -19.05
C VAL A 165 10.80 -15.73 -18.36
N LEU A 166 9.61 -16.19 -18.01
CA LEU A 166 8.62 -15.40 -17.28
C LEU A 166 9.19 -14.93 -15.94
N TYR A 167 9.80 -15.82 -15.16
CA TYR A 167 10.46 -15.49 -13.91
C TYR A 167 11.56 -14.44 -14.09
N VAL A 168 12.45 -14.63 -15.08
CA VAL A 168 13.52 -13.66 -15.38
C VAL A 168 12.93 -12.30 -15.77
N LEU A 169 11.89 -12.29 -16.59
CA LEU A 169 11.21 -11.06 -16.99
C LEU A 169 10.55 -10.38 -15.80
N THR A 170 9.84 -11.11 -14.94
CA THR A 170 9.17 -10.55 -13.77
C THR A 170 10.17 -10.01 -12.75
N MET A 171 11.28 -10.69 -12.52
CA MET A 171 12.33 -10.21 -11.62
C MET A 171 13.05 -8.96 -12.15
N ASN A 172 13.12 -8.78 -13.47
CA ASN A 172 13.69 -7.58 -14.08
C ASN A 172 12.67 -6.44 -14.25
N MET A 173 11.38 -6.74 -14.11
CA MET A 173 10.31 -5.73 -14.10
C MET A 173 10.11 -5.08 -12.73
N ARG A 174 10.80 -5.55 -11.69
CA ARG A 174 10.78 -4.90 -10.37
C ARG A 174 11.30 -3.48 -10.51
N THR A 175 10.46 -2.58 -10.07
CA THR A 175 10.65 -1.15 -9.86
C THR A 175 11.77 -0.51 -10.68
N LYS A 176 11.41 0.34 -11.62
CA LYS A 176 12.38 1.31 -12.12
C LYS A 176 12.81 2.16 -10.91
N PRO A 177 14.11 2.35 -10.68
CA PRO A 177 14.54 3.34 -9.71
C PRO A 177 13.82 4.64 -10.04
N VAL A 178 13.20 5.27 -9.07
CA VAL A 178 12.66 6.61 -9.24
C VAL A 178 13.86 7.53 -9.47
N THR A 179 13.95 8.09 -10.67
CA THR A 179 15.09 8.93 -11.07
C THR A 179 14.83 10.40 -10.81
N GLU A 180 13.56 10.78 -10.69
CA GLU A 180 13.14 12.15 -10.41
C GLU A 180 12.92 12.30 -8.91
N ARG A 181 13.85 12.95 -8.23
CA ARG A 181 13.84 13.19 -6.79
C ARG A 181 13.61 14.68 -6.48
N LEU A 182 13.00 14.95 -5.34
CA LEU A 182 12.65 16.27 -4.85
C LEU A 182 13.52 16.70 -3.64
N TRP A 183 14.73 16.13 -3.53
CA TRP A 183 15.62 16.40 -2.37
C TRP A 183 15.96 17.86 -2.20
N ASP A 184 16.16 18.60 -3.30
CA ASP A 184 16.68 19.97 -3.24
C ASP A 184 15.76 20.93 -2.46
N GLY A 185 14.43 20.75 -2.53
CA GLY A 185 13.47 21.56 -1.80
C GLY A 185 12.97 20.96 -0.49
N HIS A 186 13.27 19.68 -0.22
CA HIS A 186 12.83 18.97 0.97
C HIS A 186 13.38 19.61 2.25
N ASP A 187 14.69 19.62 2.40
CA ASP A 187 15.36 20.15 3.59
C ASP A 187 15.18 21.67 3.71
N ASP A 188 15.22 22.40 2.59
CA ASP A 188 15.02 23.86 2.59
C ASP A 188 13.65 24.26 3.17
N TYR A 189 12.59 23.50 2.85
CA TYR A 189 11.27 23.75 3.42
C TYR A 189 11.20 23.41 4.91
N LEU A 190 11.70 22.24 5.30
CA LEU A 190 11.67 21.78 6.70
C LEU A 190 12.52 22.67 7.61
N ASP A 191 13.70 23.09 7.16
CA ASP A 191 14.55 24.05 7.88
C ASP A 191 13.87 25.43 8.06
N GLY A 192 12.95 25.76 7.15
CA GLY A 192 12.13 26.97 7.25
C GLY A 192 11.01 26.89 8.28
N VAL A 193 10.63 25.69 8.75
CA VAL A 193 9.56 25.50 9.75
C VAL A 193 10.03 26.00 11.11
N HIS A 194 9.25 26.89 11.71
CA HIS A 194 9.61 27.47 13.00
C HIS A 194 9.12 26.61 14.17
N LYS A 195 10.05 26.20 15.04
CA LYS A 195 9.70 25.57 16.31
C LYS A 195 8.95 26.57 17.19
N ASN A 196 7.65 26.35 17.36
CA ASN A 196 6.80 27.13 18.24
C ASN A 196 5.68 26.23 18.78
N THR A 197 5.80 25.81 20.01
CA THR A 197 4.88 24.89 20.68
C THR A 197 3.92 25.56 21.65
N GLN A 198 4.16 26.85 21.98
CA GLN A 198 3.38 27.55 23.02
C GLN A 198 1.93 27.75 22.60
N GLY A 199 1.02 27.16 23.34
CA GLY A 199 -0.43 27.26 23.10
C GLY A 199 -0.92 26.56 21.82
N LYS A 200 -0.13 25.60 21.31
CA LYS A 200 -0.52 24.76 20.19
C LYS A 200 -1.32 23.55 20.68
N PRO A 201 -2.35 23.14 19.93
CA PRO A 201 -3.12 21.96 20.28
C PRO A 201 -2.31 20.67 20.03
N ASN A 202 -2.61 19.63 20.79
CA ASN A 202 -2.26 18.27 20.41
C ASN A 202 -3.08 17.82 19.19
N VAL A 203 -2.61 16.82 18.47
CA VAL A 203 -3.35 16.20 17.35
C VAL A 203 -3.38 14.69 17.53
N LEU A 204 -4.58 14.12 17.59
CA LEU A 204 -4.84 12.69 17.56
C LEU A 204 -5.55 12.35 16.24
N PHE A 205 -4.84 11.75 15.30
CA PHE A 205 -5.37 11.34 14.01
C PHE A 205 -5.68 9.84 14.02
N ILE A 206 -6.96 9.47 14.12
CA ILE A 206 -7.46 8.10 14.16
C ILE A 206 -7.87 7.68 12.76
N LEU A 207 -7.23 6.63 12.24
CA LEU A 207 -7.47 6.10 10.91
C LEU A 207 -7.85 4.63 10.97
N MET A 208 -9.10 4.32 10.61
CA MET A 208 -9.60 2.96 10.46
C MET A 208 -9.11 2.36 9.13
N ASP A 209 -9.18 1.03 9.00
CA ASP A 209 -8.77 0.28 7.82
C ASP A 209 -9.97 -0.46 7.22
N ASP A 210 -10.39 -0.09 6.00
CA ASP A 210 -11.56 -0.66 5.32
C ASP A 210 -12.91 -0.44 6.02
N MET A 211 -13.05 0.58 6.85
CA MET A 211 -14.32 0.91 7.49
C MET A 211 -15.22 1.68 6.54
N GLY A 212 -16.44 1.20 6.33
CA GLY A 212 -17.41 1.84 5.45
C GLY A 212 -18.02 3.10 6.02
N TYR A 213 -18.56 3.96 5.12
CA TYR A 213 -19.27 5.17 5.53
C TYR A 213 -20.42 4.89 6.50
N GLY A 214 -21.13 3.76 6.30
CA GLY A 214 -22.26 3.35 7.12
C GLY A 214 -21.90 2.48 8.32
N ASP A 215 -20.65 2.42 8.74
CA ASP A 215 -20.22 1.57 9.86
C ASP A 215 -20.09 2.32 11.19
N ILE A 216 -20.56 3.57 11.26
CA ILE A 216 -20.75 4.31 12.53
C ILE A 216 -22.24 4.63 12.73
N SER A 217 -22.71 4.69 13.99
CA SER A 217 -24.13 4.88 14.25
C SER A 217 -24.62 6.25 13.81
N LEU A 218 -23.80 7.30 13.82
CA LEU A 218 -24.13 8.60 13.23
C LEU A 218 -24.47 8.54 11.74
N ASN A 219 -23.92 7.58 11.00
CA ASN A 219 -24.18 7.38 9.58
C ASN A 219 -25.13 6.20 9.28
N GLY A 220 -25.78 5.66 10.31
CA GLY A 220 -26.87 4.68 10.20
C GLY A 220 -26.46 3.22 10.36
N ALA A 221 -25.33 2.92 11.00
CA ALA A 221 -25.01 1.56 11.43
C ALA A 221 -26.13 1.00 12.32
N ILE A 222 -26.33 -0.33 12.21
CA ILE A 222 -27.37 -1.04 13.00
C ILE A 222 -26.90 -1.45 14.41
N TYR A 223 -25.69 -1.07 14.76
CA TYR A 223 -25.03 -1.27 16.06
C TYR A 223 -24.50 0.08 16.57
N ASP A 224 -24.26 0.16 17.86
CA ASP A 224 -23.85 1.40 18.51
C ASP A 224 -22.32 1.58 18.48
N THR A 225 -21.89 2.83 18.21
CA THR A 225 -20.48 3.27 18.26
C THR A 225 -20.35 4.54 19.10
N PRO A 226 -20.73 4.50 20.41
CA PRO A 226 -20.94 5.71 21.19
C PRO A 226 -19.68 6.58 21.38
N ASN A 227 -18.49 5.99 21.43
CA ASN A 227 -17.25 6.73 21.61
C ASN A 227 -16.79 7.38 20.31
N MET A 228 -16.93 6.68 19.17
CA MET A 228 -16.71 7.26 17.84
C MET A 228 -17.70 8.40 17.60
N ASP A 229 -18.99 8.17 17.82
CA ASP A 229 -20.05 9.17 17.63
C ASP A 229 -19.82 10.42 18.48
N SER A 230 -19.27 10.24 19.70
CA SER A 230 -18.97 11.35 20.60
C SER A 230 -18.00 12.38 20.01
N ILE A 231 -17.18 11.99 19.04
CA ILE A 231 -16.28 12.91 18.31
C ILE A 231 -17.12 13.90 17.49
N GLY A 232 -18.07 13.40 16.70
CA GLY A 232 -18.98 14.24 15.90
C GLY A 232 -19.97 15.03 16.76
N GLU A 233 -20.52 14.42 17.83
CA GLU A 233 -21.45 15.06 18.76
C GLU A 233 -20.83 16.21 19.56
N ASN A 234 -19.54 16.08 19.92
CA ASN A 234 -18.80 17.16 20.59
C ASN A 234 -17.96 18.01 19.60
N GLY A 235 -18.07 17.74 18.30
CA GLY A 235 -17.34 18.40 17.25
C GLY A 235 -18.18 18.60 16.00
N LEU A 236 -17.65 18.19 14.87
CA LEU A 236 -18.30 18.24 13.55
C LEU A 236 -18.35 16.85 12.93
N ASN A 237 -19.46 16.52 12.27
CA ASN A 237 -19.62 15.40 11.38
C ASN A 237 -19.69 15.88 9.92
N PHE A 238 -18.92 15.26 9.01
CA PHE A 238 -18.92 15.58 7.59
C PHE A 238 -19.73 14.56 6.80
N GLU A 239 -20.71 15.03 6.05
CA GLU A 239 -21.52 14.18 5.18
C GLU A 239 -20.76 13.74 3.93
N ASN A 240 -19.80 14.55 3.46
CA ASN A 240 -19.11 14.36 2.19
C ASN A 240 -17.58 14.46 2.34
N PHE A 241 -17.00 13.53 3.07
CA PHE A 241 -15.54 13.41 3.15
C PHE A 241 -15.04 12.21 2.35
N TYR A 242 -13.94 12.41 1.62
CA TYR A 242 -13.43 11.42 0.68
C TYR A 242 -12.01 11.00 0.99
N SER A 243 -11.76 9.71 0.96
CA SER A 243 -10.41 9.21 0.73
C SER A 243 -9.95 9.59 -0.67
N SER A 244 -8.72 10.08 -0.81
CA SER A 244 -8.16 10.43 -2.12
C SER A 244 -7.91 9.20 -3.01
N TYR A 245 -8.08 8.00 -2.46
CA TYR A 245 -7.95 6.73 -3.18
C TYR A 245 -8.76 5.62 -2.50
N SER A 246 -9.27 4.68 -3.28
CA SER A 246 -10.09 3.57 -2.76
C SER A 246 -9.28 2.34 -2.32
N VAL A 247 -8.00 2.52 -1.90
CA VAL A 247 -7.08 1.47 -1.45
C VAL A 247 -6.09 2.04 -0.44
N CYS A 248 -5.70 1.23 0.55
CA CYS A 248 -4.98 1.62 1.76
C CYS A 248 -3.67 2.41 1.53
N SER A 249 -2.62 1.81 0.91
CA SER A 249 -1.31 2.48 0.77
C SER A 249 -1.41 3.83 0.05
N PRO A 250 -2.10 3.93 -1.11
CA PRO A 250 -2.31 5.21 -1.78
C PRO A 250 -3.07 6.24 -0.92
N ALA A 251 -4.09 5.81 -0.19
CA ALA A 251 -4.87 6.70 0.67
C ALA A 251 -4.02 7.27 1.82
N ARG A 252 -3.23 6.41 2.47
CA ARG A 252 -2.31 6.80 3.56
C ARG A 252 -1.21 7.74 3.06
N PHE A 253 -0.66 7.49 1.88
CA PHE A 253 0.26 8.42 1.20
C PHE A 253 -0.37 9.81 1.05
N ALA A 254 -1.60 9.87 0.51
CA ALA A 254 -2.29 11.14 0.28
C ALA A 254 -2.56 11.90 1.59
N ALA A 255 -2.98 11.20 2.65
CA ALA A 255 -3.24 11.78 3.96
C ALA A 255 -2.00 12.42 4.60
N LEU A 256 -0.83 11.77 4.43
CA LEU A 256 0.40 12.24 5.06
C LEU A 256 1.15 13.30 4.24
N THR A 257 1.00 13.33 2.91
CA THR A 257 1.81 14.20 2.03
C THR A 257 1.05 15.38 1.44
N GLY A 258 -0.29 15.37 1.48
CA GLY A 258 -1.11 16.37 0.77
C GLY A 258 -1.07 16.25 -0.75
N ARG A 259 -0.58 15.13 -1.29
CA ARG A 259 -0.38 14.90 -2.71
C ARG A 259 -1.09 13.64 -3.19
N TYR A 260 -1.58 13.66 -4.43
CA TYR A 260 -2.15 12.42 -4.97
C TYR A 260 -1.07 11.34 -5.16
N PRO A 261 -1.37 10.08 -4.82
CA PRO A 261 -0.37 8.99 -4.73
C PRO A 261 0.33 8.70 -6.06
N TYR A 262 -0.26 9.07 -7.19
CA TYR A 262 0.40 9.01 -8.50
C TYR A 262 1.72 9.80 -8.54
N ARG A 263 1.78 10.96 -7.86
CA ARG A 263 2.99 11.80 -7.81
C ARG A 263 4.16 11.12 -7.11
N GLY A 264 3.88 10.37 -6.04
CA GLY A 264 4.88 9.68 -5.22
C GLY A 264 5.17 8.24 -5.66
N TYR A 265 4.67 7.80 -6.83
CA TYR A 265 4.77 6.39 -7.26
C TYR A 265 4.15 5.41 -6.26
N ALA A 266 3.17 5.86 -5.49
CA ALA A 266 2.46 5.10 -4.45
C ALA A 266 1.00 4.79 -4.85
N ASP A 267 0.70 4.72 -6.15
CA ASP A 267 -0.65 4.56 -6.72
C ASP A 267 -1.17 3.11 -6.68
N ASN A 268 -0.55 2.24 -5.90
CA ASN A 268 -1.00 0.87 -5.65
C ASN A 268 -0.61 0.39 -4.25
N VAL A 269 -1.13 -0.78 -3.85
CA VAL A 269 -0.77 -1.46 -2.60
C VAL A 269 0.74 -1.70 -2.53
N ILE A 270 1.35 -1.33 -1.42
CA ILE A 270 2.75 -1.60 -1.13
C ILE A 270 2.84 -2.95 -0.41
N TYR A 271 3.69 -3.84 -0.92
CA TYR A 271 3.85 -5.20 -0.39
C TYR A 271 5.13 -5.34 0.41
N PRO A 272 5.19 -6.27 1.37
CA PRO A 272 6.42 -6.55 2.11
C PRO A 272 7.59 -6.83 1.17
N THR A 273 8.74 -6.22 1.45
CA THR A 273 10.00 -6.49 0.74
C THR A 273 10.41 -7.95 0.90
N ILE A 274 10.19 -8.50 2.10
CA ILE A 274 10.37 -9.91 2.41
C ILE A 274 8.98 -10.54 2.52
N SER A 275 8.52 -11.23 1.47
CA SER A 275 7.29 -12.02 1.56
C SER A 275 7.63 -13.50 1.75
N THR A 276 7.15 -14.11 2.83
CA THR A 276 7.10 -15.58 2.97
C THR A 276 6.00 -16.14 2.06
N PHE A 277 6.05 -17.46 1.82
CA PHE A 277 5.10 -18.13 0.91
C PHE A 277 3.65 -17.73 1.21
N SER A 278 3.08 -17.01 0.28
CA SER A 278 1.67 -16.61 0.27
C SER A 278 1.17 -16.68 -1.17
N PRO A 279 -0.12 -16.93 -1.41
CA PRO A 279 -0.75 -16.68 -2.70
C PRO A 279 -0.42 -15.27 -3.26
N PHE A 280 -0.08 -14.32 -2.38
CA PHE A 280 0.39 -12.98 -2.71
C PHE A 280 1.79 -12.95 -3.36
N ALA A 281 2.63 -13.98 -3.20
CA ALA A 281 3.84 -14.09 -4.01
C ALA A 281 3.51 -14.20 -5.51
N MET A 282 2.41 -14.88 -5.84
CA MET A 282 1.85 -14.87 -7.20
C MET A 282 1.27 -13.50 -7.57
N THR A 283 0.69 -12.78 -6.61
CA THR A 283 0.19 -11.42 -6.79
C THR A 283 1.36 -10.46 -7.05
N ARG A 284 2.51 -10.64 -6.39
CA ARG A 284 3.72 -9.86 -6.67
C ARG A 284 4.24 -10.11 -8.10
N VAL A 285 4.19 -11.34 -8.60
CA VAL A 285 4.46 -11.66 -10.01
C VAL A 285 3.44 -11.00 -10.93
N TYR A 286 2.16 -11.10 -10.61
CA TYR A 286 1.07 -10.48 -11.36
C TYR A 286 1.20 -8.94 -11.37
N ASN A 287 1.43 -8.37 -10.21
CA ASN A 287 1.63 -6.93 -10.05
C ASN A 287 2.90 -6.43 -10.75
N SER A 288 3.96 -7.24 -10.82
CA SER A 288 5.17 -6.89 -11.59
C SER A 288 4.89 -6.69 -13.08
N PHE A 289 3.87 -7.32 -13.64
CA PHE A 289 3.41 -7.06 -15.01
C PHE A 289 2.56 -5.79 -15.15
N GLU A 290 1.83 -5.41 -14.08
CA GLU A 290 0.91 -4.28 -14.11
C GLU A 290 1.50 -3.00 -13.48
N MET A 291 2.55 -3.12 -12.65
CA MET A 291 3.04 -2.08 -11.74
C MET A 291 4.45 -1.56 -12.06
N GLY A 292 4.88 -1.61 -13.28
CA GLY A 292 6.25 -1.27 -13.70
C GLY A 292 6.76 0.14 -13.35
N ASN A 293 6.04 0.91 -12.53
CA ASN A 293 6.38 2.30 -12.19
C ASN A 293 6.16 2.67 -10.70
N ASN A 294 5.82 1.74 -9.79
CA ASN A 294 5.63 2.06 -8.39
C ASN A 294 6.92 1.91 -7.58
N ALA A 295 7.08 2.74 -6.56
CA ALA A 295 8.10 2.58 -5.54
C ALA A 295 7.75 1.42 -4.58
N ASP A 296 8.74 0.90 -3.86
CA ASP A 296 8.53 -0.14 -2.84
C ASP A 296 8.04 0.46 -1.50
N GLY A 297 7.93 1.79 -1.40
CA GLY A 297 7.46 2.54 -0.26
C GLY A 297 7.27 4.02 -0.59
N MET A 298 6.90 4.82 0.40
CA MET A 298 6.86 6.27 0.31
C MET A 298 8.28 6.81 0.21
N LEU A 299 8.56 7.56 -0.87
CA LEU A 299 9.90 8.08 -1.11
C LEU A 299 10.30 9.06 -0.01
N GLY A 300 11.55 8.97 0.46
CA GLY A 300 12.07 9.87 1.50
C GLY A 300 12.24 11.32 1.06
N ASP A 301 12.01 11.64 -0.22
CA ASP A 301 11.97 13.01 -0.71
C ASP A 301 10.54 13.61 -0.73
N GLU A 302 9.52 12.86 -0.31
CA GLU A 302 8.21 13.43 0.00
C GLU A 302 8.29 14.18 1.34
N ILE A 303 7.55 15.27 1.46
CA ILE A 303 7.39 15.96 2.74
C ILE A 303 6.10 15.47 3.37
N THR A 304 6.21 14.91 4.57
CA THR A 304 5.06 14.43 5.33
C THR A 304 4.60 15.46 6.35
N ILE A 305 3.33 15.38 6.72
CA ILE A 305 2.82 16.21 7.81
C ILE A 305 3.52 15.89 9.14
N ALA A 306 3.99 14.65 9.32
CA ALA A 306 4.74 14.25 10.53
C ALA A 306 6.08 14.95 10.61
N GLU A 307 6.84 15.06 9.50
CA GLU A 307 8.09 15.83 9.44
C GLU A 307 7.86 17.32 9.77
N VAL A 308 6.78 17.89 9.25
CA VAL A 308 6.42 19.29 9.56
C VAL A 308 6.09 19.47 11.02
N PHE A 309 5.34 18.56 11.64
CA PHE A 309 5.05 18.61 13.07
C PHE A 309 6.31 18.40 13.92
N GLN A 310 7.17 17.46 13.56
CA GLN A 310 8.44 17.22 14.23
C GLN A 310 9.33 18.48 14.20
N GLN A 311 9.48 19.12 13.04
CA GLN A 311 10.23 20.37 12.91
C GLN A 311 9.57 21.52 13.68
N ALA A 312 8.24 21.58 13.75
CA ALA A 312 7.52 22.55 14.56
C ALA A 312 7.66 22.31 16.08
N GLY A 313 8.24 21.18 16.49
CA GLY A 313 8.56 20.84 17.87
C GLY A 313 7.52 20.01 18.59
N TYR A 314 6.68 19.30 17.84
CA TYR A 314 5.80 18.28 18.40
C TYR A 314 6.56 16.98 18.67
N ALA A 315 6.18 16.26 19.70
CA ALA A 315 6.50 14.85 19.81
C ALA A 315 5.63 14.07 18.81
N THR A 316 6.21 13.23 17.97
CA THR A 316 5.51 12.56 16.89
C THR A 316 5.52 11.05 17.05
N GLY A 317 4.36 10.40 17.07
CA GLY A 317 4.22 8.95 17.22
C GLY A 317 3.23 8.33 16.24
N ALA A 318 3.59 7.17 15.67
CA ALA A 318 2.70 6.40 14.83
C ALA A 318 2.42 5.01 15.43
N PHE A 319 1.14 4.59 15.42
CA PHE A 319 0.68 3.39 16.11
C PHE A 319 -0.23 2.56 15.20
N GLY A 320 0.12 1.27 15.03
CA GLY A 320 -0.65 0.31 14.26
C GLY A 320 -0.14 0.09 12.84
N LYS A 321 -0.98 0.26 11.82
CA LYS A 321 -0.66 -0.05 10.42
C LYS A 321 0.03 1.12 9.72
N TRP A 322 1.25 0.92 9.25
CA TRP A 322 1.97 1.88 8.40
C TRP A 322 1.58 1.77 6.92
N HIS A 323 1.93 0.68 6.29
CA HIS A 323 1.62 0.29 4.90
C HIS A 323 2.21 1.21 3.81
N LEU A 324 3.33 1.88 4.11
CA LEU A 324 4.05 2.76 3.17
C LEU A 324 5.52 2.35 2.97
N GLY A 325 5.86 1.09 3.26
CA GLY A 325 7.17 0.49 3.08
C GLY A 325 7.76 -0.04 4.39
N ASP A 326 8.81 -0.86 4.30
CA ASP A 326 9.32 -1.67 5.42
C ASP A 326 10.84 -1.65 5.55
N TYR A 327 11.54 -0.71 4.89
CA TYR A 327 12.99 -0.58 4.99
C TYR A 327 13.50 0.79 4.59
N GLY A 328 14.67 1.18 5.11
CA GLY A 328 15.42 2.38 4.71
C GLY A 328 14.58 3.66 4.79
N GLU A 329 14.60 4.47 3.75
CA GLU A 329 13.87 5.74 3.68
C GLU A 329 12.34 5.61 3.87
N TYR A 330 11.78 4.40 3.75
CA TYR A 330 10.34 4.15 3.83
C TYR A 330 9.83 3.91 5.25
N LEU A 331 10.72 3.76 6.22
CA LEU A 331 10.36 3.51 7.61
C LEU A 331 9.64 4.73 8.23
N PRO A 332 8.65 4.53 9.11
CA PRO A 332 7.96 5.63 9.81
C PRO A 332 8.91 6.64 10.45
N THR A 333 9.97 6.16 11.11
CA THR A 333 10.94 7.04 11.79
C THR A 333 11.88 7.80 10.83
N ASN A 334 11.91 7.43 9.54
CA ASN A 334 12.54 8.20 8.48
C ASN A 334 11.54 9.09 7.71
N GLN A 335 10.30 9.15 8.18
CA GLN A 335 9.21 9.91 7.57
C GLN A 335 8.56 10.86 8.61
N GLY A 336 9.35 11.29 9.61
CA GLY A 336 8.98 12.33 10.56
C GLY A 336 8.32 11.85 11.87
N PHE A 337 8.29 10.56 12.16
CA PHE A 337 7.86 10.06 13.45
C PHE A 337 9.06 9.78 14.36
N ASP A 338 9.03 10.27 15.60
CA ASP A 338 10.05 9.97 16.61
C ASP A 338 9.92 8.54 17.13
N TYR A 339 8.71 7.99 17.09
CA TYR A 339 8.36 6.68 17.60
C TYR A 339 7.34 5.97 16.71
N PHE A 340 7.54 4.67 16.50
CA PHE A 340 6.57 3.81 15.83
C PHE A 340 6.38 2.50 16.58
N TYR A 341 5.11 2.11 16.78
CA TYR A 341 4.72 0.80 17.27
C TYR A 341 3.62 0.21 16.38
N GLY A 342 3.86 -0.96 15.79
CA GLY A 342 2.85 -1.60 14.96
C GLY A 342 3.41 -2.50 13.89
N SER A 343 2.71 -2.59 12.76
CA SER A 343 3.13 -3.35 11.60
C SER A 343 3.38 -2.48 10.38
N HIS A 344 4.50 -2.72 9.69
CA HIS A 344 4.79 -2.05 8.43
C HIS A 344 3.80 -2.41 7.30
N HIS A 345 3.02 -3.48 7.47
CA HIS A 345 2.10 -3.99 6.47
C HIS A 345 0.70 -4.25 7.04
N VAL A 346 -0.23 -4.60 6.14
CA VAL A 346 -1.58 -4.99 6.53
C VAL A 346 -1.61 -6.42 7.09
N ASN A 347 -2.56 -6.67 7.97
CA ASN A 347 -2.69 -7.89 8.76
C ASN A 347 -2.91 -9.18 7.95
N ASP A 348 -3.30 -9.12 6.68
CA ASP A 348 -3.44 -10.28 5.79
C ASP A 348 -2.15 -10.67 5.05
N MET A 349 -1.13 -9.82 5.08
CA MET A 349 0.18 -10.07 4.48
C MET A 349 1.07 -10.95 5.37
N ALA A 350 2.11 -11.53 4.79
CA ALA A 350 3.05 -12.41 5.51
C ALA A 350 4.49 -12.12 5.07
N PRO A 351 5.44 -12.04 6.03
CA PRO A 351 5.23 -12.24 7.48
C PRO A 351 4.47 -11.07 8.11
N PHE A 352 3.66 -11.32 9.14
CA PHE A 352 3.00 -10.28 9.92
C PHE A 352 3.50 -10.34 11.36
N TYR A 353 3.96 -9.21 11.87
CA TYR A 353 4.53 -9.03 13.20
C TYR A 353 4.43 -7.56 13.61
N HIS A 354 4.51 -7.27 14.90
CA HIS A 354 4.64 -5.90 15.41
C HIS A 354 6.08 -5.59 15.79
N VAL A 355 6.44 -4.36 15.55
CA VAL A 355 7.76 -3.81 15.88
C VAL A 355 7.61 -2.56 16.75
N VAL A 356 8.65 -2.29 17.53
CA VAL A 356 8.98 -0.95 18.03
C VAL A 356 10.09 -0.42 17.15
N GLU A 357 9.97 0.82 16.73
CA GLU A 357 10.96 1.50 15.90
C GLU A 357 11.31 2.85 16.51
N GLU A 358 12.60 3.07 16.73
CA GLU A 358 13.23 4.30 17.19
C GLU A 358 14.50 4.53 16.38
N GLU A 359 14.81 5.79 16.05
CA GLU A 359 16.08 6.20 15.38
C GLU A 359 16.41 5.34 14.13
N SER A 360 15.40 5.06 13.30
CA SER A 360 15.54 4.28 12.04
C SER A 360 15.91 2.79 12.21
N GLU A 361 15.88 2.29 13.42
CA GLU A 361 16.06 0.86 13.73
C GLU A 361 14.78 0.27 14.35
N TYR A 362 14.47 -0.96 14.05
CA TYR A 362 13.30 -1.62 14.65
C TYR A 362 13.63 -2.96 15.29
N THR A 363 12.87 -3.27 16.34
CA THR A 363 12.90 -4.56 17.03
C THR A 363 11.52 -5.21 16.94
N ILE A 364 11.47 -6.50 16.59
CA ILE A 364 10.21 -7.25 16.62
C ILE A 364 9.85 -7.51 18.08
N VAL A 365 8.71 -6.99 18.51
CA VAL A 365 8.19 -7.13 19.88
C VAL A 365 7.13 -8.24 19.97
N HIS A 366 6.33 -8.41 18.90
CA HIS A 366 5.40 -9.54 18.79
C HIS A 366 5.61 -10.25 17.46
N GLY A 367 6.17 -11.45 17.54
CA GLY A 367 6.56 -12.22 16.37
C GLY A 367 5.42 -13.00 15.72
N VAL A 368 5.70 -13.63 14.57
CA VAL A 368 4.74 -14.43 13.79
C VAL A 368 4.07 -15.54 14.61
N GLU A 369 4.78 -16.12 15.60
CA GLU A 369 4.23 -17.20 16.42
C GLU A 369 3.22 -16.70 17.46
N GLU A 370 3.34 -15.45 17.91
CA GLU A 370 2.37 -14.81 18.82
C GLU A 370 1.07 -14.39 18.11
N MET A 371 1.10 -14.40 16.78
CA MET A 371 -0.07 -14.18 15.91
C MET A 371 -0.76 -15.50 15.54
N LYS A 372 -0.66 -16.53 16.40
CA LYS A 372 -1.26 -17.85 16.19
C LYS A 372 -1.88 -18.37 17.47
N ASP A 373 -2.98 -19.13 17.32
CA ASP A 373 -3.60 -19.88 18.40
C ASP A 373 -2.76 -21.12 18.78
N GLU A 374 -3.18 -21.83 19.80
CA GLU A 374 -2.54 -23.06 20.30
C GLU A 374 -2.44 -24.19 19.25
N ASN A 375 -3.25 -24.13 18.19
CA ASN A 375 -3.25 -25.08 17.08
C ASN A 375 -2.39 -24.61 15.90
N GLY A 376 -1.71 -23.46 16.03
CA GLY A 376 -0.89 -22.84 14.99
C GLY A 376 -1.69 -22.16 13.88
N LYS A 377 -3.00 -21.93 14.08
CA LYS A 377 -3.86 -21.17 13.17
C LYS A 377 -3.68 -19.68 13.48
N LYS A 378 -3.78 -18.85 12.45
CA LYS A 378 -3.70 -17.38 12.56
C LYS A 378 -4.70 -16.88 13.61
N ASP A 379 -4.19 -16.09 14.54
CA ASP A 379 -4.94 -15.41 15.59
C ASP A 379 -4.31 -14.03 15.83
N GLN A 380 -5.10 -12.99 15.66
CA GLN A 380 -4.68 -11.60 15.81
C GLN A 380 -5.57 -10.85 16.80
N SER A 381 -6.23 -11.59 17.69
CA SER A 381 -7.19 -11.05 18.68
C SER A 381 -6.55 -10.07 19.69
N LYS A 382 -5.23 -10.03 19.80
CA LYS A 382 -4.51 -9.15 20.73
C LYS A 382 -4.10 -7.79 20.12
N LEU A 383 -4.30 -7.59 18.81
CA LEU A 383 -3.75 -6.39 18.13
C LEU A 383 -4.31 -5.09 18.70
N THR A 384 -5.62 -5.02 18.96
CA THR A 384 -6.25 -3.81 19.51
C THR A 384 -5.69 -3.49 20.89
N GLU A 385 -5.63 -4.48 21.76
CA GLU A 385 -5.11 -4.35 23.14
C GLU A 385 -3.67 -3.83 23.13
N TRP A 386 -2.80 -4.43 22.30
CA TRP A 386 -1.39 -4.05 22.24
C TRP A 386 -1.20 -2.63 21.71
N ILE A 387 -1.85 -2.28 20.59
CA ILE A 387 -1.72 -0.94 20.00
C ILE A 387 -2.31 0.12 20.93
N HIS A 388 -3.47 -0.18 21.54
CA HIS A 388 -4.11 0.74 22.49
C HIS A 388 -3.24 0.96 23.74
N GLY A 389 -2.68 -0.12 24.28
CA GLY A 389 -1.79 -0.01 25.45
C GLY A 389 -0.59 0.88 25.14
N GLU A 390 0.02 0.68 23.99
CA GLU A 390 1.21 1.42 23.59
C GLU A 390 0.94 2.91 23.34
N ILE A 391 -0.09 3.26 22.55
CA ILE A 391 -0.43 4.68 22.33
C ILE A 391 -0.82 5.39 23.61
N THR A 392 -1.56 4.71 24.49
CA THR A 392 -1.97 5.27 25.79
C THR A 392 -0.76 5.56 26.68
N GLN A 393 0.19 4.63 26.73
CA GLN A 393 1.42 4.80 27.49
C GLN A 393 2.27 5.93 26.90
N TRP A 394 2.47 5.94 25.58
CA TRP A 394 3.26 6.95 24.90
C TRP A 394 2.70 8.37 25.09
N ILE A 395 1.39 8.56 24.95
CA ILE A 395 0.73 9.87 25.23
C ILE A 395 0.93 10.25 26.69
N THR A 396 0.74 9.30 27.64
CA THR A 396 0.91 9.56 29.07
C THR A 396 2.33 10.02 29.40
N ASP A 397 3.33 9.33 28.84
CA ASP A 397 4.74 9.65 29.05
C ASP A 397 5.09 11.01 28.42
N THR A 398 4.62 11.27 27.20
CA THR A 398 4.85 12.55 26.50
C THR A 398 4.27 13.73 27.30
N VAL A 399 3.02 13.67 27.69
CA VAL A 399 2.34 14.75 28.42
C VAL A 399 2.91 14.93 29.84
N THR A 400 3.35 13.83 30.49
CA THR A 400 3.87 13.91 31.85
C THR A 400 5.31 14.43 31.90
N ASN A 401 6.12 14.12 30.90
CA ASN A 401 7.55 14.39 30.90
C ASN A 401 7.97 15.60 30.04
N SER A 402 7.07 16.14 29.21
CA SER A 402 7.33 17.26 28.31
C SER A 402 6.16 18.25 28.28
N ASP A 403 6.47 19.52 28.02
CA ASP A 403 5.48 20.56 27.69
C ASP A 403 5.24 20.67 26.16
N GLU A 404 5.84 19.78 25.35
CA GLU A 404 5.68 19.75 23.90
C GLU A 404 4.31 19.13 23.55
N PRO A 405 3.55 19.70 22.59
CA PRO A 405 2.36 19.07 22.09
C PRO A 405 2.72 17.79 21.33
N PHE A 406 1.76 16.88 21.19
CA PHE A 406 1.97 15.64 20.42
C PHE A 406 1.18 15.63 19.11
N PHE A 407 1.72 14.94 18.12
CA PHE A 407 1.02 14.43 16.95
C PHE A 407 1.04 12.90 16.98
N ALA A 408 -0.11 12.30 17.26
CA ALA A 408 -0.29 10.85 17.32
C ALA A 408 -1.11 10.36 16.10
N TYR A 409 -0.49 9.53 15.24
CA TYR A 409 -1.13 8.85 14.13
C TYR A 409 -1.56 7.45 14.57
N TYR A 410 -2.84 7.29 14.92
CA TYR A 410 -3.42 6.03 15.39
C TYR A 410 -4.10 5.30 14.24
N ALA A 411 -3.38 4.48 13.53
CA ALA A 411 -3.84 3.73 12.36
C ALA A 411 -4.15 2.29 12.73
N THR A 412 -5.37 2.01 13.16
CA THR A 412 -5.79 0.64 13.50
C THR A 412 -5.79 -0.27 12.27
N PRO A 413 -5.46 -1.58 12.40
CA PRO A 413 -5.61 -2.54 11.31
C PRO A 413 -7.05 -2.97 11.06
N TRP A 414 -8.02 -2.52 11.88
CA TRP A 414 -9.42 -2.92 11.82
C TRP A 414 -10.34 -1.88 11.16
N PRO A 415 -11.45 -2.38 10.59
CA PRO A 415 -11.92 -3.77 10.45
C PRO A 415 -11.46 -4.49 9.17
N HIS A 416 -10.22 -4.30 8.71
CA HIS A 416 -9.65 -5.00 7.55
C HIS A 416 -9.60 -6.52 7.79
N GLY A 417 -10.08 -7.30 6.81
CA GLY A 417 -10.06 -8.76 6.89
C GLY A 417 -8.64 -9.38 6.75
N PRO A 418 -8.38 -10.51 7.41
CA PRO A 418 -9.26 -11.25 8.28
C PRO A 418 -9.42 -10.57 9.64
N VAL A 419 -10.66 -10.48 10.12
CA VAL A 419 -11.00 -9.83 11.38
C VAL A 419 -10.84 -10.76 12.59
N PHE A 420 -10.38 -10.19 13.71
CA PHE A 420 -10.25 -10.86 14.99
C PHE A 420 -10.62 -9.88 16.09
N ALA A 421 -11.46 -10.29 17.03
CA ALA A 421 -11.77 -9.53 18.23
C ALA A 421 -11.11 -10.17 19.46
N GLY A 422 -10.82 -9.37 20.47
CA GLY A 422 -10.30 -9.86 21.75
C GLY A 422 -11.29 -10.80 22.45
N ASP A 423 -10.77 -11.68 23.35
CA ASP A 423 -11.56 -12.73 24.02
C ASP A 423 -12.84 -12.21 24.69
N ASP A 424 -12.82 -10.99 25.25
CA ASP A 424 -13.97 -10.37 25.92
C ASP A 424 -15.01 -9.81 24.93
N PHE A 425 -14.66 -9.67 23.66
CA PHE A 425 -15.48 -9.06 22.61
C PHE A 425 -15.95 -10.08 21.57
N ASP A 426 -15.24 -11.21 21.38
CA ASP A 426 -15.60 -12.22 20.38
C ASP A 426 -16.98 -12.81 20.64
N GLY A 427 -17.90 -12.57 19.70
CA GLY A 427 -19.32 -12.94 19.81
C GLY A 427 -20.18 -12.01 20.68
N ALA A 428 -19.62 -10.95 21.28
CA ALA A 428 -20.33 -10.06 22.20
C ALA A 428 -21.44 -9.27 21.52
N SER A 429 -21.25 -8.81 20.28
CA SER A 429 -22.28 -8.09 19.53
C SER A 429 -23.45 -8.97 19.07
N GLY A 430 -23.21 -10.29 18.92
CA GLY A 430 -24.15 -11.21 18.26
C GLY A 430 -24.36 -10.95 16.78
N MET A 431 -23.55 -10.08 16.16
CA MET A 431 -23.62 -9.66 14.74
C MET A 431 -22.40 -10.11 13.93
N GLY A 432 -21.45 -10.82 14.55
CA GLY A 432 -20.26 -11.38 13.92
C GLY A 432 -18.99 -10.58 14.20
N THR A 433 -17.84 -11.21 13.96
CA THR A 433 -16.52 -10.72 14.36
C THR A 433 -16.17 -9.34 13.77
N TYR A 434 -16.73 -8.95 12.63
CA TYR A 434 -16.57 -7.60 12.07
C TYR A 434 -17.10 -6.52 13.03
N VAL A 435 -18.34 -6.70 13.51
CA VAL A 435 -18.96 -5.77 14.47
C VAL A 435 -18.29 -5.87 15.84
N ASP A 436 -17.87 -7.07 16.25
CA ASP A 436 -17.12 -7.28 17.49
C ASP A 436 -15.82 -6.47 17.51
N CYS A 437 -15.05 -6.45 16.40
CA CYS A 437 -13.85 -5.64 16.24
C CYS A 437 -14.11 -4.14 16.34
N ILE A 438 -15.20 -3.67 15.74
CA ILE A 438 -15.60 -2.24 15.82
C ILE A 438 -15.99 -1.89 17.25
N THR A 439 -16.77 -2.74 17.92
CA THR A 439 -17.20 -2.55 19.32
C THR A 439 -15.99 -2.56 20.28
N GLU A 440 -15.04 -3.45 20.04
CA GLU A 440 -13.77 -3.50 20.78
C GLU A 440 -13.01 -2.19 20.64
N PHE A 441 -12.79 -1.76 19.40
CA PHE A 441 -12.08 -0.51 19.13
C PHE A 441 -12.79 0.71 19.71
N ASP A 442 -14.12 0.79 19.57
CA ASP A 442 -14.92 1.87 20.16
C ASP A 442 -14.76 1.93 21.69
N THR A 443 -14.74 0.75 22.35
CA THR A 443 -14.53 0.66 23.79
C THR A 443 -13.15 1.18 24.20
N TYR A 444 -12.10 0.77 23.51
CA TYR A 444 -10.74 1.24 23.76
C TYR A 444 -10.58 2.74 23.46
N LEU A 445 -11.27 3.24 22.45
CA LEU A 445 -11.30 4.67 22.15
C LEU A 445 -11.88 5.49 23.32
N GLY A 446 -12.96 5.00 23.96
CA GLY A 446 -13.51 5.62 25.17
C GLY A 446 -12.51 5.64 26.33
N GLN A 447 -11.69 4.57 26.48
CA GLN A 447 -10.63 4.54 27.49
C GLN A 447 -9.52 5.56 27.16
N LEU A 448 -9.15 5.71 25.90
CA LEU A 448 -8.17 6.69 25.47
C LEU A 448 -8.67 8.12 25.74
N PHE A 449 -9.94 8.42 25.49
CA PHE A 449 -10.53 9.74 25.82
C PHE A 449 -10.52 10.00 27.31
N THR A 450 -10.82 8.98 28.14
CA THR A 450 -10.71 9.09 29.59
C THR A 450 -9.27 9.41 30.02
N THR A 451 -8.28 8.78 29.40
CA THR A 451 -6.85 9.07 29.66
C THR A 451 -6.51 10.52 29.31
N LEU A 452 -6.95 11.02 28.15
CA LEU A 452 -6.73 12.42 27.76
C LEU A 452 -7.40 13.41 28.72
N GLU A 453 -8.59 13.06 29.24
CA GLU A 453 -9.30 13.86 30.25
C GLU A 453 -8.54 13.87 31.58
N ASP A 454 -8.10 12.70 32.06
CA ASP A 454 -7.34 12.55 33.30
C ASP A 454 -5.99 13.29 33.25
N LEU A 455 -5.36 13.34 32.08
CA LEU A 455 -4.16 14.12 31.82
C LEU A 455 -4.43 15.64 31.67
N GLY A 456 -5.70 16.04 31.53
CA GLY A 456 -6.10 17.42 31.35
C GLY A 456 -5.80 18.02 29.98
N VAL A 457 -5.65 17.18 28.95
CA VAL A 457 -5.29 17.63 27.59
C VAL A 457 -6.40 17.38 26.54
N LEU A 458 -7.51 16.75 26.92
CA LEU A 458 -8.58 16.42 25.97
C LEU A 458 -9.14 17.67 25.26
N GLU A 459 -9.39 18.76 25.99
CA GLU A 459 -9.96 19.99 25.42
C GLU A 459 -9.00 20.69 24.44
N ASP A 460 -7.67 20.54 24.66
CA ASP A 460 -6.61 21.11 23.83
C ASP A 460 -6.11 20.13 22.74
N THR A 461 -6.84 19.03 22.51
CA THR A 461 -6.51 18.05 21.50
C THR A 461 -7.47 18.12 20.31
N ILE A 462 -6.93 18.29 19.10
CA ILE A 462 -7.67 18.08 17.86
C ILE A 462 -7.77 16.58 17.63
N ILE A 463 -8.97 16.02 17.69
CA ILE A 463 -9.25 14.61 17.44
C ILE A 463 -9.89 14.49 16.07
N ILE A 464 -9.25 13.74 15.16
CA ILE A 464 -9.75 13.44 13.82
C ILE A 464 -10.02 11.94 13.75
N PHE A 465 -11.19 11.55 13.25
CA PHE A 465 -11.58 10.17 13.01
C PHE A 465 -12.01 9.99 11.57
N THR A 466 -11.44 8.98 10.90
CA THR A 466 -11.83 8.60 9.53
C THR A 466 -11.41 7.17 9.19
N SER A 467 -11.66 6.72 7.96
CA SER A 467 -11.19 5.44 7.39
C SER A 467 -10.36 5.68 6.14
N ASP A 468 -9.36 4.83 5.88
CA ASP A 468 -8.47 4.99 4.73
C ASP A 468 -9.15 4.76 3.37
N ASN A 469 -10.18 3.94 3.31
CA ASN A 469 -11.05 3.74 2.14
C ASN A 469 -12.38 3.12 2.56
N GLY A 470 -13.33 3.05 1.64
CA GLY A 470 -14.57 2.34 1.85
C GLY A 470 -14.38 0.82 2.03
N PRO A 471 -15.41 0.09 2.48
CA PRO A 471 -15.29 -1.29 2.93
C PRO A 471 -14.99 -2.25 1.77
N ALA A 472 -14.36 -3.39 2.10
CA ALA A 472 -14.09 -4.45 1.13
C ALA A 472 -15.32 -5.35 0.90
N LEU A 473 -15.68 -6.19 1.88
CA LEU A 473 -16.74 -7.20 1.74
C LEU A 473 -17.76 -7.19 2.88
N GLU A 474 -17.34 -6.81 4.09
CA GLU A 474 -18.15 -6.99 5.31
C GLU A 474 -18.76 -5.71 5.84
N GLY A 475 -18.18 -4.55 5.53
CA GLY A 475 -18.65 -3.25 6.00
C GLY A 475 -19.81 -2.67 5.20
N SER A 476 -20.41 -1.62 5.75
CA SER A 476 -21.57 -0.93 5.19
C SER A 476 -21.18 0.29 4.37
N THR A 477 -21.60 0.33 3.12
CA THR A 477 -21.48 1.55 2.29
C THR A 477 -22.64 2.53 2.49
N ALA A 478 -23.61 2.24 3.36
CA ALA A 478 -24.84 3.02 3.49
C ALA A 478 -25.57 3.20 2.14
N ASP A 479 -25.69 2.11 1.37
CA ASP A 479 -26.30 2.08 0.03
C ASP A 479 -25.56 2.89 -1.05
N LEU A 480 -24.37 3.42 -0.76
CA LEU A 480 -23.52 4.07 -1.76
C LEU A 480 -23.00 3.05 -2.78
N ARG A 481 -22.87 3.48 -4.03
CA ARG A 481 -22.41 2.64 -5.11
C ARG A 481 -20.93 2.27 -4.97
N GLY A 482 -20.58 1.03 -5.28
CA GLY A 482 -19.21 0.54 -5.26
C GLY A 482 -18.75 0.14 -3.86
N ALA A 483 -17.45 -0.07 -3.72
CA ALA A 483 -16.74 -0.47 -2.51
C ALA A 483 -15.25 -0.27 -2.74
N LYS A 484 -14.38 -0.73 -1.84
CA LYS A 484 -12.91 -0.77 -2.02
C LYS A 484 -12.51 -1.13 -3.46
N TYR A 485 -11.45 -0.55 -3.97
CA TYR A 485 -10.93 -0.65 -5.35
C TYR A 485 -11.73 0.11 -6.43
N LEU A 486 -12.85 0.74 -6.09
CA LEU A 486 -13.68 1.42 -7.07
C LEU A 486 -13.76 2.94 -6.77
N PRO A 487 -13.67 3.80 -7.80
CA PRO A 487 -13.69 5.26 -7.64
C PRO A 487 -15.14 5.80 -7.57
N TYR A 488 -16.06 5.01 -7.04
CA TYR A 488 -17.43 5.40 -6.74
C TYR A 488 -17.57 5.81 -5.28
N GLU A 489 -18.73 6.37 -4.93
CA GLU A 489 -18.99 6.88 -3.58
C GLU A 489 -18.70 5.85 -2.50
N GLY A 490 -19.19 4.59 -2.63
CA GLY A 490 -18.98 3.54 -1.65
C GLY A 490 -17.52 3.07 -1.49
N GLY A 491 -16.62 3.43 -2.42
CA GLY A 491 -15.20 3.10 -2.32
C GLY A 491 -14.34 4.22 -1.75
N GLN A 492 -14.79 5.49 -1.86
CA GLN A 492 -13.97 6.65 -1.50
C GLN A 492 -14.62 7.55 -0.45
N LYS A 493 -15.94 7.58 -0.33
CA LYS A 493 -16.62 8.30 0.74
C LYS A 493 -16.48 7.51 2.04
N VAL A 494 -15.93 8.16 3.05
CA VAL A 494 -15.58 7.57 4.35
C VAL A 494 -16.19 8.40 5.48
N PRO A 495 -16.45 7.82 6.68
CA PRO A 495 -16.86 8.60 7.83
C PRO A 495 -15.74 9.60 8.17
N PHE A 496 -16.12 10.81 8.53
CA PHE A 496 -15.17 11.82 8.98
C PHE A 496 -15.77 12.68 10.05
N MET A 497 -15.07 12.76 11.17
CA MET A 497 -15.43 13.60 12.30
C MET A 497 -14.21 14.34 12.83
N ILE A 498 -14.38 15.56 13.30
CA ILE A 498 -13.35 16.34 13.95
C ILE A 498 -13.90 16.95 15.25
N ARG A 499 -13.16 16.77 16.35
CA ARG A 499 -13.46 17.36 17.66
C ARG A 499 -12.28 18.22 18.11
N TRP A 500 -12.56 19.39 18.61
CA TRP A 500 -11.60 20.26 19.29
C TRP A 500 -12.36 21.17 20.25
N ASP A 501 -12.33 20.87 21.52
CA ASP A 501 -13.16 21.55 22.51
C ASP A 501 -12.74 23.01 22.73
N ASN A 502 -11.43 23.30 22.78
CA ASN A 502 -10.85 24.64 22.87
C ASN A 502 -10.54 25.26 21.50
N ASN A 503 -11.45 25.12 20.53
CA ASN A 503 -11.28 25.57 19.14
C ASN A 503 -11.29 27.11 18.95
N GLY A 504 -11.36 27.89 20.01
CA GLY A 504 -11.35 29.35 19.93
C GLY A 504 -12.61 29.96 19.27
N GLY A 505 -13.69 29.20 19.14
CA GLY A 505 -14.92 29.61 18.44
C GLY A 505 -14.84 29.38 16.91
N LEU A 506 -13.96 28.52 16.44
CA LEU A 506 -13.83 28.17 15.02
C LEU A 506 -15.09 27.51 14.50
N PHE A 507 -15.75 26.66 15.32
CA PHE A 507 -17.02 26.00 15.01
C PHE A 507 -17.81 25.71 16.29
N GLU A 508 -19.13 25.51 16.13
CA GLU A 508 -20.01 25.07 17.20
C GLU A 508 -20.05 23.52 17.22
N LYS A 509 -20.17 22.96 18.45
CA LYS A 509 -20.30 21.52 18.67
C LYS A 509 -21.57 20.95 18.03
N ASN A 510 -21.57 19.66 17.71
CA ASN A 510 -22.68 18.94 17.08
C ASN A 510 -23.13 19.56 15.76
N GLY A 511 -22.14 20.04 14.99
CA GLY A 511 -22.37 20.60 13.66
C GLY A 511 -22.21 19.57 12.55
N THR A 512 -22.94 19.78 11.45
CA THR A 512 -22.80 18.99 10.23
C THR A 512 -22.18 19.85 9.13
N ARG A 513 -21.33 19.26 8.28
CA ARG A 513 -20.75 19.88 7.10
C ARG A 513 -21.13 19.10 5.86
N SER A 514 -21.69 19.78 4.89
CA SER A 514 -22.21 19.19 3.65
C SER A 514 -21.26 19.36 2.46
N ASN A 515 -20.34 20.30 2.53
CA ASN A 515 -19.35 20.50 1.48
C ASN A 515 -18.18 19.52 1.56
N SER A 516 -17.65 19.16 0.40
CA SER A 516 -16.66 18.10 0.27
C SER A 516 -15.26 18.52 0.73
N ALA A 517 -14.54 17.56 1.34
CA ALA A 517 -13.11 17.60 1.60
C ALA A 517 -12.51 16.21 1.33
N THR A 518 -11.19 16.13 1.21
CA THR A 518 -10.50 14.88 0.86
C THR A 518 -9.13 14.75 1.56
N PHE A 519 -8.52 13.58 1.54
CA PHE A 519 -7.27 13.30 2.26
C PHE A 519 -6.10 14.20 1.89
N VAL A 520 -5.93 14.57 0.62
CA VAL A 520 -4.85 15.49 0.24
C VAL A 520 -4.96 16.85 0.94
N ASP A 521 -6.13 17.19 1.46
CA ASP A 521 -6.37 18.45 2.15
C ASP A 521 -5.87 18.46 3.60
N PHE A 522 -5.54 17.30 4.18
CA PHE A 522 -5.04 17.25 5.57
C PHE A 522 -3.77 18.04 5.76
N PHE A 523 -2.81 17.91 4.84
CA PHE A 523 -1.53 18.59 4.95
C PHE A 523 -1.69 20.11 5.12
N PRO A 524 -2.33 20.85 4.18
CA PRO A 524 -2.52 22.29 4.36
C PRO A 524 -3.47 22.63 5.51
N THR A 525 -4.48 21.80 5.78
CA THR A 525 -5.46 22.08 6.86
C THR A 525 -4.86 21.98 8.25
N LEU A 526 -4.08 20.94 8.52
CA LEU A 526 -3.44 20.75 9.83
C LEU A 526 -2.37 21.81 10.09
N ILE A 527 -1.60 22.19 9.06
CA ILE A 527 -0.65 23.32 9.16
C ILE A 527 -1.39 24.60 9.56
N GLU A 528 -2.56 24.88 8.94
CA GLU A 528 -3.38 26.05 9.26
C GLU A 528 -3.99 25.97 10.67
N LEU A 529 -4.66 24.85 11.02
CA LEU A 529 -5.29 24.68 12.32
C LEU A 529 -4.29 24.78 13.49
N CYS A 530 -3.12 24.20 13.32
CA CYS A 530 -2.04 24.26 14.31
C CYS A 530 -1.20 25.55 14.23
N GLY A 531 -1.50 26.44 13.26
CA GLY A 531 -0.80 27.70 13.08
C GLY A 531 0.70 27.50 12.92
N ILE A 532 1.13 26.48 12.16
CA ILE A 532 2.53 26.21 11.84
C ILE A 532 2.98 27.23 10.78
N THR A 533 4.18 27.76 10.95
CA THR A 533 4.74 28.78 10.06
C THR A 533 6.04 28.28 9.43
N SER A 534 6.27 28.66 8.19
CA SER A 534 7.53 28.44 7.50
C SER A 534 8.05 29.77 6.93
N GLY A 535 9.36 30.04 7.05
CA GLY A 535 9.95 31.30 6.62
C GLY A 535 9.40 32.56 7.35
N GLY A 536 8.66 32.39 8.44
CA GLY A 536 8.01 33.47 9.17
C GLY A 536 6.61 33.85 8.65
N GLU A 537 6.10 33.13 7.69
CA GLU A 537 4.74 33.27 7.14
C GLU A 537 3.85 32.10 7.54
N ASN A 538 2.54 32.33 7.65
CA ASN A 538 1.56 31.29 7.97
C ASN A 538 1.19 30.51 6.70
N ASN A 539 0.97 29.20 6.85
CA ASN A 539 0.42 28.32 5.80
C ASN A 539 1.26 28.30 4.52
N VAL A 540 2.57 28.46 4.62
CA VAL A 540 3.45 28.36 3.46
C VAL A 540 3.62 26.89 3.07
N MET A 541 3.28 26.56 1.83
CA MET A 541 3.49 25.22 1.25
C MET A 541 4.89 25.15 0.62
N PRO A 542 5.47 23.94 0.48
CA PRO A 542 6.70 23.76 -0.29
C PRO A 542 6.57 24.36 -1.69
N ASP A 543 7.59 25.05 -2.17
CA ASP A 543 7.58 25.75 -3.46
C ASP A 543 8.24 24.98 -4.61
N ASP A 544 8.93 23.88 -4.30
CA ASP A 544 9.57 22.98 -5.26
C ASP A 544 8.62 21.93 -5.84
N ARG A 545 7.47 21.75 -5.21
CA ARG A 545 6.51 20.69 -5.54
C ARG A 545 5.06 21.15 -5.46
N ILE A 546 4.20 20.52 -6.27
CA ILE A 546 2.75 20.72 -6.18
C ILE A 546 2.23 19.97 -4.95
N ILE A 547 1.63 20.69 -4.02
CA ILE A 547 0.70 20.14 -3.03
C ILE A 547 -0.69 20.17 -3.68
N ASP A 548 -1.33 19.01 -3.80
CA ASP A 548 -2.62 18.90 -4.51
C ASP A 548 -3.81 19.32 -3.63
N GLY A 549 -3.63 19.24 -2.31
CA GLY A 549 -4.66 19.60 -1.33
C GLY A 549 -4.82 21.10 -1.15
N VAL A 550 -6.00 21.48 -0.69
CA VAL A 550 -6.34 22.83 -0.26
C VAL A 550 -6.85 22.78 1.18
N SER A 551 -6.60 23.84 1.97
CA SER A 551 -7.12 23.86 3.33
C SER A 551 -8.64 23.90 3.32
N PHE A 552 -9.27 22.95 4.05
CA PHE A 552 -10.73 22.94 4.25
C PHE A 552 -11.19 23.61 5.55
N VAL A 553 -10.36 24.45 6.16
CA VAL A 553 -10.77 25.32 7.28
C VAL A 553 -12.01 26.13 6.95
N PRO A 554 -12.23 26.67 5.72
CA PRO A 554 -13.50 27.31 5.35
C PRO A 554 -14.73 26.40 5.46
N VAL A 555 -14.59 25.10 5.15
CA VAL A 555 -15.65 24.10 5.35
C VAL A 555 -15.89 23.88 6.83
N ILE A 556 -14.82 23.68 7.62
CA ILE A 556 -14.91 23.54 9.08
C ILE A 556 -15.66 24.69 9.69
N LYS A 557 -15.31 25.91 9.34
CA LYS A 557 -15.82 27.14 9.96
C LYS A 557 -17.25 27.47 9.56
N GLU A 558 -17.55 27.49 8.28
CA GLU A 558 -18.79 28.07 7.74
C GLU A 558 -19.44 27.21 6.65
N ASP A 559 -18.99 25.96 6.47
CA ASP A 559 -19.42 25.04 5.39
C ASP A 559 -19.30 25.67 3.99
N ILE A 560 -18.23 26.45 3.75
CA ILE A 560 -17.93 27.07 2.46
C ILE A 560 -17.16 26.07 1.59
N PRO A 561 -17.60 25.77 0.35
CA PRO A 561 -16.95 24.81 -0.51
C PRO A 561 -15.55 25.29 -0.94
N VAL A 562 -14.53 24.44 -0.76
CA VAL A 562 -13.16 24.68 -1.22
C VAL A 562 -12.85 23.94 -2.52
N HIS A 563 -13.53 22.84 -2.78
CA HIS A 563 -13.41 22.09 -4.03
C HIS A 563 -14.34 22.67 -5.08
N ASN A 564 -13.77 23.36 -6.03
CA ASN A 564 -14.40 23.99 -7.17
C ASN A 564 -13.71 23.57 -8.48
N GLU A 565 -13.99 24.27 -9.59
CA GLU A 565 -13.41 23.98 -10.90
C GLU A 565 -11.87 24.10 -10.93
N GLU A 566 -11.27 24.96 -10.08
CA GLU A 566 -9.82 25.16 -10.00
C GLU A 566 -9.14 24.07 -9.14
N HIS A 567 -9.85 23.56 -8.15
CA HIS A 567 -9.37 22.56 -7.19
C HIS A 567 -10.33 21.36 -7.11
N PRO A 568 -10.51 20.57 -8.17
CA PRO A 568 -11.41 19.42 -8.14
C PRO A 568 -10.82 18.26 -7.33
N ILE A 569 -11.70 17.50 -6.67
CA ILE A 569 -11.34 16.20 -6.11
C ILE A 569 -11.13 15.23 -7.26
N LEU A 570 -10.01 14.50 -7.25
CA LEU A 570 -9.67 13.51 -8.25
C LEU A 570 -10.00 12.10 -7.75
N HIS A 571 -10.76 11.35 -8.55
CA HIS A 571 -11.07 9.97 -8.28
C HIS A 571 -10.18 9.07 -9.14
N MET A 572 -9.27 8.35 -8.49
CA MET A 572 -8.25 7.57 -9.16
C MET A 572 -8.52 6.06 -9.10
N LYS A 573 -8.04 5.35 -10.09
CA LYS A 573 -7.93 3.90 -10.07
C LYS A 573 -6.62 3.49 -10.72
N ARG A 574 -5.67 2.98 -9.95
CA ARG A 574 -4.27 2.78 -10.37
C ARG A 574 -3.67 4.11 -10.85
N GLU A 575 -2.90 4.11 -11.91
CA GLU A 575 -2.29 5.31 -12.51
C GLU A 575 -3.28 6.22 -13.27
N ASP A 576 -4.56 5.84 -13.35
CA ASP A 576 -5.55 6.58 -14.13
C ASP A 576 -6.45 7.45 -13.24
N ILE A 577 -6.57 8.73 -13.54
CA ILE A 577 -7.62 9.60 -13.01
C ILE A 577 -8.91 9.27 -13.77
N LYS A 578 -9.90 8.71 -13.06
CA LYS A 578 -11.14 8.21 -13.66
C LYS A 578 -12.27 9.21 -13.62
N ALA A 579 -12.28 10.07 -12.60
CA ALA A 579 -13.30 11.11 -12.47
C ALA A 579 -12.73 12.35 -11.80
N ILE A 580 -13.43 13.45 -11.99
CA ILE A 580 -13.30 14.69 -11.24
C ILE A 580 -14.61 15.01 -10.56
N GLN A 581 -14.52 15.60 -9.37
CA GLN A 581 -15.68 16.06 -8.59
C GLN A 581 -15.42 17.46 -8.07
N TYR A 582 -16.40 18.33 -8.17
CA TYR A 582 -16.36 19.67 -7.59
C TYR A 582 -17.75 20.24 -7.33
N THR A 583 -17.80 21.28 -6.54
CA THR A 583 -19.02 21.98 -6.12
C THR A 583 -19.14 23.31 -6.87
N VAL A 584 -20.33 23.60 -7.38
CA VAL A 584 -20.65 24.87 -8.04
C VAL A 584 -21.90 25.48 -7.44
N PRO A 585 -22.06 26.83 -7.44
CA PRO A 585 -23.33 27.46 -7.12
C PRO A 585 -24.44 26.94 -8.03
N SER A 586 -25.57 26.54 -7.48
CA SER A 586 -26.71 26.04 -8.28
C SER A 586 -27.21 27.08 -9.32
N GLN A 587 -27.06 28.37 -9.01
CA GLN A 587 -27.40 29.44 -9.93
C GLN A 587 -26.62 29.35 -11.27
N ASN A 588 -25.36 28.91 -11.23
CA ASN A 588 -24.56 28.75 -12.46
C ASN A 588 -25.20 27.72 -13.41
N VAL A 589 -25.74 26.63 -12.85
CA VAL A 589 -26.44 25.60 -13.63
C VAL A 589 -27.79 26.11 -14.13
N LYS A 590 -28.54 26.83 -13.30
CA LYS A 590 -29.81 27.48 -13.69
C LYS A 590 -29.64 28.46 -14.87
N ASP A 591 -28.56 29.23 -14.82
CA ASP A 591 -28.27 30.23 -15.89
C ASP A 591 -27.88 29.56 -17.22
N MET A 592 -27.24 28.40 -17.15
CA MET A 592 -26.90 27.60 -18.35
C MET A 592 -28.13 26.90 -18.97
N TYR A 593 -29.12 26.53 -18.15
CA TYR A 593 -30.28 25.75 -18.55
C TYR A 593 -31.61 26.41 -18.06
N PRO A 594 -31.99 27.60 -18.52
CA PRO A 594 -33.11 28.36 -17.94
C PRO A 594 -34.49 27.73 -18.21
N ASP A 595 -34.60 26.81 -19.15
CA ASP A 595 -35.89 26.21 -19.56
C ASP A 595 -36.21 24.89 -18.82
N TYR A 596 -35.32 24.43 -17.91
CA TYR A 596 -35.56 23.19 -17.13
C TYR A 596 -36.30 23.49 -15.84
N ASP A 597 -37.21 22.60 -15.45
CA ASP A 597 -37.93 22.65 -14.16
C ASP A 597 -37.04 22.00 -13.10
N TYR A 598 -36.60 22.79 -12.13
CA TYR A 598 -35.51 22.45 -11.21
C TYR A 598 -35.98 22.20 -9.76
N GLU A 599 -36.82 21.22 -9.50
CA GLU A 599 -37.02 20.75 -8.11
C GLU A 599 -35.68 20.31 -7.45
N ILE A 600 -34.69 19.89 -8.25
CA ILE A 600 -33.35 19.43 -7.82
C ILE A 600 -32.42 20.58 -7.39
N LEU A 601 -32.75 21.85 -7.74
CA LEU A 601 -31.82 22.98 -7.58
C LEU A 601 -32.22 23.92 -6.44
N ASP A 602 -32.95 23.45 -5.45
CA ASP A 602 -33.26 24.25 -4.26
C ASP A 602 -32.04 24.37 -3.31
N SER A 603 -31.01 23.54 -3.50
CA SER A 603 -29.72 23.67 -2.79
C SER A 603 -28.95 24.88 -3.29
N GLU A 604 -28.24 25.57 -2.39
CA GLU A 604 -27.35 26.69 -2.74
C GLU A 604 -26.20 26.25 -3.65
N TYR A 605 -25.68 25.03 -3.41
CA TYR A 605 -24.57 24.43 -4.13
C TYR A 605 -24.95 23.06 -4.69
N LEU A 606 -24.32 22.71 -5.82
CA LEU A 606 -24.41 21.37 -6.44
C LEU A 606 -23.04 20.73 -6.53
N THR A 607 -22.93 19.51 -6.05
CA THR A 607 -21.73 18.68 -6.22
C THR A 607 -21.87 17.84 -7.48
N LEU A 608 -20.96 18.04 -8.42
CA LEU A 608 -20.92 17.40 -9.73
C LEU A 608 -19.76 16.41 -9.76
N LYS A 609 -20.01 15.20 -10.28
CA LYS A 609 -18.97 14.17 -10.50
C LYS A 609 -19.04 13.63 -11.91
N TYR A 610 -17.92 13.66 -12.62
CA TYR A 610 -17.85 13.26 -14.01
C TYR A 610 -16.79 12.19 -14.25
N PHE A 611 -17.19 11.12 -14.91
CA PHE A 611 -16.33 10.03 -15.37
C PHE A 611 -16.14 10.10 -16.89
N ASP A 612 -14.90 10.04 -17.38
CA ASP A 612 -14.62 9.87 -18.82
C ASP A 612 -15.10 8.48 -19.28
N LYS A 613 -14.75 7.44 -18.52
CA LYS A 613 -15.24 6.08 -18.70
C LYS A 613 -15.57 5.51 -17.33
N ALA A 614 -16.85 5.47 -17.00
CA ALA A 614 -17.28 4.91 -15.74
C ALA A 614 -16.77 3.46 -15.60
N PRO A 615 -16.00 3.14 -14.54
CA PRO A 615 -15.48 1.79 -14.31
C PRO A 615 -16.62 0.78 -14.18
N ASN A 616 -16.37 -0.46 -14.60
CA ASN A 616 -17.34 -1.53 -14.36
C ASN A 616 -17.27 -1.95 -12.88
N ASP A 617 -18.40 -1.96 -12.21
CA ASP A 617 -18.59 -2.41 -10.84
C ASP A 617 -18.78 -3.93 -10.72
N ASN A 618 -19.05 -4.61 -11.83
CA ASN A 618 -19.33 -6.06 -11.88
C ASN A 618 -18.43 -6.77 -12.91
N SER A 619 -17.19 -7.07 -12.51
CA SER A 619 -16.27 -7.97 -13.24
C SER A 619 -15.67 -7.47 -14.57
N ALA A 620 -14.48 -7.96 -14.83
CA ALA A 620 -13.65 -7.68 -16.01
C ALA A 620 -14.25 -8.14 -17.36
N PHE A 621 -15.48 -8.62 -17.40
CA PHE A 621 -16.01 -9.32 -18.58
C PHE A 621 -17.03 -8.58 -19.43
N PHE A 622 -17.71 -7.52 -18.96
CA PHE A 622 -18.95 -7.13 -19.63
C PHE A 622 -19.15 -5.71 -20.10
N ASP A 623 -18.22 -4.76 -20.08
CA ASP A 623 -18.55 -3.54 -20.81
C ASP A 623 -17.37 -2.71 -21.33
N LYS A 624 -17.03 -2.91 -22.59
CA LYS A 624 -16.17 -2.01 -23.38
C LYS A 624 -16.95 -0.79 -23.93
N SER A 625 -18.25 -0.69 -23.65
CA SER A 625 -19.15 0.30 -24.27
C SER A 625 -19.61 1.40 -23.32
N ARG A 626 -19.17 1.44 -22.07
CA ARG A 626 -19.60 2.48 -21.14
C ARG A 626 -19.05 3.83 -21.57
N LYS A 627 -19.99 4.72 -21.80
CA LYS A 627 -19.78 6.13 -22.14
C LYS A 627 -19.46 6.91 -20.87
N ASN A 628 -19.06 8.14 -21.04
CA ASN A 628 -18.95 9.15 -20.00
C ASN A 628 -20.23 9.27 -19.15
N TRP A 629 -20.06 9.51 -17.85
CA TRP A 629 -21.16 9.67 -16.91
C TRP A 629 -21.00 10.96 -16.13
N LEU A 630 -22.08 11.72 -16.01
CA LEU A 630 -22.22 12.88 -15.15
C LEU A 630 -23.23 12.55 -14.06
N HIS A 631 -22.84 12.73 -12.81
CA HIS A 631 -23.71 12.65 -11.64
C HIS A 631 -23.86 14.02 -10.99
N ILE A 632 -25.01 14.30 -10.42
CA ILE A 632 -25.26 15.41 -9.51
C ILE A 632 -25.44 14.78 -8.14
N LEU A 633 -24.37 14.71 -7.36
CA LEU A 633 -24.35 13.96 -6.10
C LEU A 633 -25.28 14.56 -5.03
N THR A 634 -25.53 15.85 -5.10
CA THR A 634 -26.50 16.53 -4.22
C THR A 634 -27.92 15.93 -4.31
N ASP A 635 -28.27 15.37 -5.49
CA ASP A 635 -29.56 14.72 -5.77
C ASP A 635 -29.44 13.19 -5.82
N ASP A 636 -28.33 12.69 -6.37
CA ASP A 636 -28.08 11.29 -6.67
C ASP A 636 -26.78 10.79 -5.98
N TYR A 637 -26.75 10.84 -4.66
CA TYR A 637 -25.60 10.42 -3.84
C TYR A 637 -25.22 8.92 -4.06
N GLN A 638 -26.13 8.13 -4.63
CA GLN A 638 -25.90 6.72 -4.97
C GLN A 638 -25.32 6.51 -6.38
N GLU A 639 -25.11 7.58 -7.16
CA GLU A 639 -24.59 7.52 -8.53
C GLU A 639 -25.43 6.62 -9.47
N ASN A 640 -26.76 6.65 -9.35
CA ASN A 640 -27.66 5.82 -10.12
C ASN A 640 -27.97 6.39 -11.50
N TYR A 641 -27.96 7.71 -11.67
CA TYR A 641 -28.47 8.39 -12.86
C TYR A 641 -27.36 9.09 -13.62
N ASN A 642 -27.19 8.72 -14.90
CA ASN A 642 -26.30 9.44 -15.80
C ASN A 642 -26.99 10.67 -16.37
N ARG A 643 -26.53 11.85 -16.02
CA ARG A 643 -27.08 13.14 -16.45
C ARG A 643 -26.40 13.72 -17.69
N THR A 644 -25.49 13.02 -18.34
CA THR A 644 -24.72 13.51 -19.50
C THR A 644 -25.60 14.05 -20.64
N VAL A 645 -26.73 13.41 -20.90
CA VAL A 645 -27.66 13.82 -21.97
C VAL A 645 -28.52 15.03 -21.55
N VAL A 646 -28.77 15.14 -20.25
CA VAL A 646 -29.57 16.25 -19.67
C VAL A 646 -28.74 17.54 -19.63
N TYR A 647 -27.46 17.44 -19.26
CA TYR A 647 -26.53 18.57 -19.10
C TYR A 647 -25.30 18.42 -19.99
N PRO A 648 -25.47 18.52 -21.33
CA PRO A 648 -24.40 18.24 -22.30
C PRO A 648 -23.23 19.22 -22.22
N GLU A 649 -23.49 20.53 -21.97
CA GLU A 649 -22.43 21.54 -21.86
C GLU A 649 -21.58 21.34 -20.63
N ILE A 650 -22.19 21.05 -19.47
CA ILE A 650 -21.46 20.70 -18.23
C ILE A 650 -20.62 19.44 -18.46
N SER A 651 -21.19 18.41 -19.07
CA SER A 651 -20.48 17.18 -19.39
C SER A 651 -19.28 17.42 -20.31
N ALA A 652 -19.43 18.28 -21.33
CA ALA A 652 -18.36 18.63 -22.24
C ALA A 652 -17.25 19.41 -21.54
N LYS A 653 -17.61 20.37 -20.68
CA LYS A 653 -16.67 21.16 -19.88
C LYS A 653 -15.86 20.26 -18.95
N MET A 654 -16.52 19.46 -18.11
CA MET A 654 -15.84 18.54 -17.17
C MET A 654 -14.96 17.51 -17.89
N ASN A 655 -15.35 17.07 -19.09
CA ASN A 655 -14.50 16.17 -19.90
C ASN A 655 -13.22 16.87 -20.39
N GLU A 656 -13.27 18.14 -20.76
CA GLU A 656 -12.07 18.90 -21.14
C GLU A 656 -11.16 19.12 -19.93
N GLU A 657 -11.72 19.47 -18.78
CA GLU A 657 -11.00 19.66 -17.52
C GLU A 657 -10.30 18.36 -17.10
N LEU A 658 -11.02 17.23 -17.06
CA LEU A 658 -10.46 15.93 -16.75
C LEU A 658 -9.28 15.56 -17.67
N LYS A 659 -9.43 15.78 -18.99
CA LYS A 659 -8.34 15.52 -19.95
C LYS A 659 -7.15 16.44 -19.75
N GLY A 660 -7.41 17.71 -19.41
CA GLY A 660 -6.37 18.67 -19.07
C GLY A 660 -5.56 18.22 -17.85
N ILE A 661 -6.25 17.78 -16.80
CA ILE A 661 -5.63 17.26 -15.57
C ILE A 661 -4.85 15.97 -15.87
N GLN A 662 -5.44 15.00 -16.56
CA GLN A 662 -4.77 13.75 -16.97
C GLN A 662 -3.48 14.03 -17.75
N LYS A 663 -3.53 15.01 -18.66
CA LYS A 663 -2.36 15.43 -19.43
C LYS A 663 -1.29 16.07 -18.54
N SER A 664 -1.67 17.02 -17.68
CA SER A 664 -0.75 17.66 -16.72
C SER A 664 -0.05 16.65 -15.84
N PHE A 665 -0.79 15.68 -15.28
CA PHE A 665 -0.21 14.60 -14.47
C PHE A 665 0.74 13.69 -15.27
N SER A 666 0.44 13.42 -16.55
CA SER A 666 1.32 12.60 -17.39
C SER A 666 2.59 13.35 -17.81
N GLU A 667 2.53 14.66 -18.00
CA GLU A 667 3.66 15.51 -18.39
C GLU A 667 4.57 15.87 -17.19
N ASN A 668 4.00 15.98 -16.00
CA ASN A 668 4.72 16.30 -14.76
C ASN A 668 4.22 15.41 -13.61
N ARG A 669 4.58 14.13 -13.67
CA ARG A 669 4.12 13.15 -12.66
C ARG A 669 4.51 13.56 -11.24
N ARG A 670 5.77 13.95 -11.03
CA ARG A 670 6.27 14.35 -9.72
C ARG A 670 5.71 15.70 -9.24
N GLY A 671 5.06 16.47 -10.10
CA GLY A 671 4.57 17.80 -9.74
C GLY A 671 5.70 18.75 -9.38
N ILE A 672 6.82 18.67 -10.09
CA ILE A 672 7.98 19.56 -9.89
C ILE A 672 7.61 20.97 -10.32
N ILE A 673 7.87 21.95 -9.47
CA ILE A 673 7.77 23.39 -9.76
C ILE A 673 9.21 23.86 -9.99
N GLY A 674 9.53 24.21 -11.26
CA GLY A 674 10.88 24.62 -11.68
C GLY A 674 10.94 26.03 -12.15
#